data_0f883189e90853dce1a3c68ab141d3e4
#
_entry.id   0f883189e90853dce1a3c68ab141d3e4
#
_cell.length_a   1.000
_cell.length_b   1.000
_cell.length_c   1.000
_cell.angle_alpha   90.00
_cell.angle_beta   90.00
_cell.angle_gamma   90.00
#
_symmetry.space_group_name_H-M   'P 1'
#
loop_
_entity.id
_entity.type
_entity.pdbx_description
1 polymer ?
#
loop_
_entity_poly.entity_id
_entity_poly.type
_entity_poly.pdbx_seq_one_letter_code
_entity_poly.pdbx_strand_id
1 'polypeptide(L)'
;MQVTLPLHLPAPFKNLFVTTAALLLFAASSSAQVVRQINSSGTTQPTPTQVGAPGTQDPGIQAQEIDTALDGNDSDDDLGVDLQGNISGKTALNRSIAPGPGQGPQVPGNGKAKSNPEIVTSFDGLNFFNQRFANNGNQFSVEPPDQALCAGNGFVLESVNDVLNVYGPDGSSLLGVTDLNTFYGYPAAIDRTKNPLQFGPSITDPTCHFDPASQRWFHVVLTLDRAVVTSQNLNGKNHLDIAVSNTSNPLGSWTVFHLPVQNDGTNGTPDHNCHARVNGVLVHAQCLGDYPHIGMDANGLYITTNEFDLFTPGRFHGAQIYAISKQGLISGGPANVVQFDTTALAPSLPFGIQGFTVFPALSPGTDFRTDNGGTEFLLSSLAVFSNTGAFDELVTWQLTNTQSLNGATPAVNLTTGTANTQTYAVPSSSAQKAGPFPLGQCLADNTISTPFGTGCWRFFFAAGGPFSNPDTRPPSNDSRMQQVSYANGKLWAALDTAATVNGKNQAGIAFFVLHPSGASADVITQGIIALPNNNVTYPAVGVNSSGRGVIAFTVLGSDHFPSAGYVALDAKVGAGDVHIAAEGAARQDGFSGYFPEVNPIRPRWGDYGAAAVDGNTIWFASEYIAHSCDLATYVATNFTCGNTRGSLGNWATRITHVNVQ
;
A
#
# COMPACT_ATOMS: atom_id res chain seq x y z
N MET A 1 90.73 5.74 20.04
CA MET A 1 91.44 6.98 19.71
C MET A 1 90.41 8.05 19.40
N GLN A 2 90.32 8.98 20.33
CA GLN A 2 89.56 10.19 20.31
C GLN A 2 89.89 11.00 19.05
N VAL A 3 88.93 11.75 18.51
CA VAL A 3 89.08 13.23 18.39
C VAL A 3 87.67 13.83 18.20
N THR A 4 87.43 14.81 19.02
CA THR A 4 86.24 15.66 19.24
C THR A 4 86.33 16.96 18.43
N LEU A 5 85.08 17.46 18.02
CA LEU A 5 84.63 18.87 18.00
C LEU A 5 85.15 19.80 16.91
N PRO A 6 84.49 20.97 16.64
CA PRO A 6 83.24 21.54 17.19
C PRO A 6 82.27 22.16 16.17
N LEU A 7 81.04 22.42 16.66
CA LEU A 7 80.10 23.49 16.41
C LEU A 7 80.46 24.68 15.50
N HIS A 8 79.47 25.04 14.67
CA HIS A 8 79.04 26.45 14.55
C HIS A 8 77.61 26.55 13.97
N LEU A 9 76.69 27.13 14.75
CA LEU A 9 75.43 27.71 14.29
C LEU A 9 75.67 29.11 13.73
N PRO A 10 74.80 29.56 12.82
CA PRO A 10 73.95 30.70 13.18
C PRO A 10 72.49 30.56 12.70
N ALA A 11 71.59 31.10 13.50
CA ALA A 11 70.20 31.45 13.19
C ALA A 11 70.13 32.79 12.37
N PRO A 12 68.95 33.28 11.99
CA PRO A 12 67.60 32.71 11.84
C PRO A 12 67.04 32.98 10.47
N PHE A 13 66.12 32.17 9.99
CA PHE A 13 65.24 32.54 8.91
C PHE A 13 63.79 32.48 9.32
N LYS A 14 63.11 33.56 8.93
CA LYS A 14 61.76 33.98 9.24
C LYS A 14 60.71 32.97 8.83
N ASN A 15 59.69 32.86 9.69
CA ASN A 15 58.41 32.22 9.48
C ASN A 15 57.82 32.52 8.11
N LEU A 16 57.60 31.48 7.30
CA LEU A 16 56.65 31.47 6.19
C LEU A 16 55.54 30.48 6.57
N PHE A 17 54.47 31.02 7.11
CA PHE A 17 53.21 30.25 7.27
C PHE A 17 52.67 29.97 5.90
N VAL A 18 52.85 28.74 5.42
CA VAL A 18 52.06 28.17 4.34
C VAL A 18 50.79 27.62 4.98
N THR A 19 49.73 28.39 4.95
CA THR A 19 48.37 27.93 5.18
C THR A 19 47.97 27.01 4.04
N THR A 20 48.17 25.71 4.19
CA THR A 20 47.54 24.70 3.38
C THR A 20 46.05 24.74 3.77
N ALA A 21 45.23 25.43 2.98
CA ALA A 21 43.79 25.24 3.00
C ALA A 21 43.52 23.80 2.54
N ALA A 22 43.28 22.94 3.48
CA ALA A 22 42.69 21.66 3.19
C ALA A 22 41.27 21.96 2.67
N LEU A 23 41.09 21.94 1.35
CA LEU A 23 39.79 21.77 0.74
C LEU A 23 39.31 20.36 1.16
N LEU A 24 38.50 20.31 2.19
CA LEU A 24 37.60 19.19 2.41
C LEU A 24 36.62 19.19 1.23
N LEU A 25 36.97 18.47 0.18
CA LEU A 25 36.00 17.95 -0.76
C LEU A 25 35.11 17.02 0.06
N PHE A 26 33.97 17.52 0.51
CA PHE A 26 32.86 16.65 0.76
C PHE A 26 32.52 16.01 -0.60
N ALA A 27 33.03 14.83 -0.82
CA ALA A 27 32.42 13.94 -1.78
C ALA A 27 31.01 13.70 -1.25
N ALA A 28 30.04 14.50 -1.72
CA ALA A 28 28.67 14.11 -1.68
C ALA A 28 28.66 12.74 -2.40
N SER A 29 28.45 11.68 -1.65
CA SER A 29 28.05 10.41 -2.22
C SER A 29 26.86 10.74 -3.11
N SER A 30 27.07 10.75 -4.42
CA SER A 30 25.96 10.83 -5.36
C SER A 30 25.13 9.59 -5.07
N SER A 31 24.07 9.75 -4.27
CA SER A 31 22.95 8.80 -4.31
C SER A 31 22.67 8.58 -5.80
N ALA A 32 22.47 7.35 -6.20
CA ALA A 32 22.18 7.03 -7.59
C ALA A 32 20.82 7.65 -7.95
N GLN A 33 20.87 8.92 -8.31
CA GLN A 33 19.73 9.73 -8.70
C GLN A 33 19.61 9.65 -10.22
N VAL A 34 18.45 9.19 -10.69
CA VAL A 34 18.13 9.17 -12.12
C VAL A 34 17.11 10.24 -12.42
N VAL A 35 17.42 11.12 -13.38
CA VAL A 35 16.48 12.14 -13.86
C VAL A 35 15.98 11.76 -15.24
N ARG A 36 14.68 11.71 -15.40
CA ARG A 36 13.99 11.41 -16.67
C ARG A 36 12.73 12.24 -16.82
N GLN A 37 12.06 12.11 -17.95
CA GLN A 37 10.78 12.76 -18.21
C GLN A 37 9.75 11.72 -18.65
N ILE A 38 8.51 11.90 -18.24
CA ILE A 38 7.36 11.16 -18.74
C ILE A 38 6.44 12.12 -19.51
N ASN A 39 5.84 11.62 -20.58
CA ASN A 39 4.85 12.32 -21.38
C ASN A 39 3.48 11.72 -21.17
N SER A 40 2.43 12.48 -21.44
CA SER A 40 1.09 11.91 -21.44
C SER A 40 0.97 10.83 -22.52
N SER A 41 0.33 9.73 -22.16
CA SER A 41 0.01 8.62 -23.07
C SER A 41 -1.35 8.81 -23.76
N GLY A 42 -2.19 9.71 -23.25
CA GLY A 42 -3.51 9.99 -23.77
C GLY A 42 -4.45 10.59 -22.73
N THR A 43 -5.72 10.58 -23.05
CA THR A 43 -6.78 11.01 -22.14
C THR A 43 -7.82 9.91 -21.99
N THR A 44 -8.43 9.85 -20.82
CA THR A 44 -9.51 8.93 -20.50
C THR A 44 -10.67 9.67 -19.84
N GLN A 45 -11.80 9.02 -19.71
CA GLN A 45 -12.94 9.49 -18.93
C GLN A 45 -13.57 8.29 -18.24
N PRO A 46 -13.84 8.36 -16.94
CA PRO A 46 -14.47 7.26 -16.22
C PRO A 46 -15.85 6.98 -16.84
N THR A 47 -16.08 5.73 -17.16
CA THR A 47 -17.32 5.26 -17.76
C THR A 47 -17.79 4.03 -16.99
N PRO A 48 -19.01 4.04 -16.45
CA PRO A 48 -19.50 2.92 -15.67
C PRO A 48 -19.57 1.67 -16.53
N THR A 49 -19.13 0.56 -15.98
CA THR A 49 -19.25 -0.75 -16.60
C THR A 49 -20.37 -1.55 -15.96
N GLN A 50 -20.93 -2.48 -16.69
CA GLN A 50 -22.00 -3.32 -16.15
C GLN A 50 -21.43 -4.27 -15.12
N VAL A 51 -21.98 -4.26 -13.92
CA VAL A 51 -21.75 -5.30 -12.92
C VAL A 51 -22.79 -6.38 -13.15
N GLY A 52 -22.37 -7.52 -13.63
CA GLY A 52 -23.26 -8.64 -13.91
C GLY A 52 -22.61 -9.94 -13.55
N ALA A 53 -23.38 -10.85 -12.93
CA ALA A 53 -22.98 -12.24 -12.94
C ALA A 53 -22.76 -12.62 -14.39
N PRO A 54 -21.60 -13.14 -14.76
CA PRO A 54 -21.39 -13.59 -16.13
C PRO A 54 -22.51 -14.56 -16.47
N GLY A 55 -23.23 -14.29 -17.54
CA GLY A 55 -24.30 -15.20 -17.96
C GLY A 55 -23.73 -16.60 -18.08
N THR A 56 -24.28 -17.57 -17.38
CA THR A 56 -23.88 -19.00 -17.40
C THR A 56 -22.37 -19.22 -17.35
N GLN A 57 -21.64 -18.50 -16.52
CA GLN A 57 -20.22 -18.79 -16.37
C GLN A 57 -20.05 -20.19 -15.85
N ASP A 58 -19.36 -20.94 -16.66
CA ASP A 58 -18.73 -22.15 -16.25
C ASP A 58 -17.91 -21.88 -15.00
N PRO A 59 -18.24 -22.45 -13.84
CA PRO A 59 -17.41 -22.32 -12.64
C PRO A 59 -15.95 -22.73 -12.87
N GLY A 60 -15.68 -23.48 -13.96
CA GLY A 60 -14.36 -23.81 -14.41
C GLY A 60 -13.47 -22.66 -14.80
N ILE A 61 -14.06 -21.57 -15.26
CA ILE A 61 -13.31 -20.37 -15.59
C ILE A 61 -12.78 -19.70 -14.33
N GLN A 62 -13.52 -19.74 -13.24
CA GLN A 62 -13.10 -19.15 -11.96
C GLN A 62 -11.86 -19.83 -11.38
N ALA A 63 -11.76 -21.15 -11.50
CA ALA A 63 -10.56 -21.84 -11.05
C ALA A 63 -9.32 -21.48 -11.91
N GLN A 64 -9.50 -21.09 -13.15
CA GLN A 64 -8.42 -20.60 -13.99
C GLN A 64 -8.04 -19.15 -13.67
N GLU A 65 -8.97 -18.36 -13.12
CA GLU A 65 -8.72 -17.00 -12.68
C GLU A 65 -7.93 -16.92 -11.38
N ILE A 66 -8.13 -17.94 -10.54
CA ILE A 66 -7.46 -18.04 -9.24
C ILE A 66 -5.95 -18.12 -9.38
N ASP A 67 -5.47 -18.43 -10.53
CA ASP A 67 -4.07 -18.54 -10.77
C ASP A 67 -3.59 -17.53 -11.77
N THR A 68 -3.68 -16.34 -11.40
CA THR A 68 -2.72 -15.44 -11.98
C THR A 68 -1.58 -15.31 -11.02
N ALA A 69 -0.42 -15.26 -11.55
CA ALA A 69 0.78 -14.89 -10.82
C ALA A 69 0.59 -13.66 -9.93
N LEU A 70 -0.42 -12.87 -10.22
CA LEU A 70 -0.75 -11.65 -9.50
C LEU A 70 -1.60 -11.91 -8.28
N ASP A 71 -2.62 -12.73 -8.43
CA ASP A 71 -3.52 -13.00 -7.33
C ASP A 71 -2.81 -13.71 -6.18
N GLY A 72 -1.81 -14.51 -6.50
CA GLY A 72 -1.01 -15.18 -5.49
C GLY A 72 -0.02 -14.26 -4.80
N ASN A 73 0.04 -13.01 -5.19
CA ASN A 73 1.22 -12.24 -4.90
C ASN A 73 1.00 -10.84 -4.43
N ASP A 74 -0.19 -10.47 -4.39
CA ASP A 74 -0.57 -9.29 -3.67
C ASP A 74 -0.47 -9.50 -2.16
N SER A 75 0.02 -10.59 -1.80
CA SER A 75 0.55 -10.80 -0.50
C SER A 75 1.95 -10.31 -0.51
N ASP A 76 2.34 -9.23 -0.46
CA ASP A 76 3.72 -9.02 -0.08
C ASP A 76 4.63 -10.26 -0.13
N ASP A 77 4.20 -11.29 -0.77
CA ASP A 77 4.70 -12.61 -0.76
C ASP A 77 4.95 -13.06 -2.16
N ASP A 78 6.12 -12.87 -2.65
CA ASP A 78 6.69 -13.68 -3.71
C ASP A 78 5.86 -13.97 -4.95
N LEU A 79 5.88 -13.04 -5.87
CA LEU A 79 5.64 -13.33 -7.27
C LEU A 79 6.77 -14.16 -7.86
N GLY A 80 6.75 -15.44 -7.58
CA GLY A 80 7.63 -16.35 -8.27
C GLY A 80 7.05 -16.81 -9.60
N VAL A 81 6.85 -15.92 -10.56
CA VAL A 81 6.63 -16.34 -11.95
C VAL A 81 7.98 -16.42 -12.63
N ASP A 82 8.37 -17.57 -13.08
CA ASP A 82 9.57 -17.70 -13.91
C ASP A 82 9.31 -17.18 -15.34
N LEU A 83 10.36 -17.00 -16.12
CA LEU A 83 10.26 -16.53 -17.50
C LEU A 83 9.43 -17.44 -18.42
N GLN A 84 9.10 -18.63 -17.99
CA GLN A 84 8.21 -19.56 -18.68
C GLN A 84 6.75 -19.42 -18.22
N GLY A 85 6.47 -18.50 -17.28
CA GLY A 85 5.13 -18.30 -16.73
C GLY A 85 4.72 -19.38 -15.74
N ASN A 86 5.66 -20.13 -15.19
CA ASN A 86 5.37 -21.07 -14.11
C ASN A 86 5.39 -20.30 -12.78
N ILE A 87 4.33 -20.43 -12.02
CA ILE A 87 4.29 -19.94 -10.66
C ILE A 87 5.21 -20.84 -9.87
N SER A 88 6.29 -20.30 -9.36
CA SER A 88 7.08 -21.00 -8.37
C SER A 88 6.52 -20.64 -7.01
N GLY A 89 6.35 -21.63 -6.18
CA GLY A 89 5.97 -21.44 -4.78
C GLY A 89 6.89 -20.40 -4.12
N LYS A 90 6.29 -19.57 -3.33
CA LYS A 90 6.86 -18.46 -2.59
C LYS A 90 8.20 -18.83 -1.98
N THR A 91 9.27 -18.26 -2.48
CA THR A 91 10.50 -18.21 -1.73
C THR A 91 10.43 -16.97 -0.86
N ALA A 92 10.10 -17.20 0.37
CA ALA A 92 9.98 -16.17 1.37
C ALA A 92 11.23 -15.30 1.46
N LEU A 93 11.21 -14.20 0.78
CA LEU A 93 11.72 -12.98 1.34
C LEU A 93 10.53 -12.27 1.99
N ASN A 94 10.03 -12.91 2.99
CA ASN A 94 9.06 -12.42 3.94
C ASN A 94 8.35 -11.11 3.55
N ARG A 95 7.65 -11.14 2.46
CA ARG A 95 6.57 -10.22 2.22
C ARG A 95 5.37 -10.65 3.06
N SER A 96 5.17 -11.96 3.27
CA SER A 96 4.28 -12.46 4.30
C SER A 96 5.03 -12.57 5.59
N ILE A 97 4.55 -11.87 6.49
CA ILE A 97 5.11 -11.79 7.79
C ILE A 97 4.61 -12.99 8.55
N ALA A 98 5.55 -13.86 8.84
CA ALA A 98 5.31 -14.83 9.88
C ALA A 98 4.76 -14.06 11.10
N PRO A 99 3.68 -14.56 11.72
CA PRO A 99 3.16 -13.92 12.92
C PRO A 99 4.31 -13.60 13.86
N GLY A 100 4.42 -12.34 14.25
CA GLY A 100 5.44 -11.91 15.19
C GLY A 100 5.32 -12.68 16.53
N PRO A 101 6.25 -12.49 17.44
CA PRO A 101 6.24 -13.17 18.73
C PRO A 101 5.01 -12.87 19.57
N GLY A 102 4.17 -11.93 19.14
CA GLY A 102 2.94 -11.58 19.82
C GLY A 102 3.10 -10.95 21.20
N GLN A 103 4.32 -10.54 21.54
CA GLN A 103 4.61 -9.89 22.81
C GLN A 103 4.94 -8.43 22.53
N GLY A 104 3.96 -7.58 22.74
CA GLY A 104 4.10 -6.14 22.71
C GLY A 104 4.22 -5.53 24.11
N PRO A 105 4.52 -4.24 24.20
CA PRO A 105 4.51 -3.51 25.47
C PRO A 105 3.11 -3.54 26.10
N GLN A 106 3.09 -3.43 27.44
CA GLN A 106 1.82 -3.26 28.16
C GLN A 106 1.19 -1.92 27.78
N VAL A 107 -0.06 -1.96 27.38
CA VAL A 107 -0.81 -0.75 26.97
C VAL A 107 -1.60 -0.21 28.16
N PRO A 108 -1.30 1.00 28.64
CA PRO A 108 -2.15 1.67 29.58
C PRO A 108 -3.49 2.01 28.90
N GLY A 109 -4.53 2.20 29.69
CA GLY A 109 -5.84 2.62 29.16
C GLY A 109 -5.73 3.91 28.32
N ASN A 110 -6.48 3.98 27.23
CA ASN A 110 -6.48 5.14 26.33
C ASN A 110 -6.82 6.43 27.06
N GLY A 111 -6.11 7.51 26.73
CA GLY A 111 -6.45 8.87 27.13
C GLY A 111 -7.73 9.36 26.41
N LYS A 112 -8.27 10.49 26.84
CA LYS A 112 -9.37 11.16 26.12
C LYS A 112 -8.78 12.21 25.18
N ALA A 113 -8.87 11.98 23.89
CA ALA A 113 -8.56 12.99 22.89
C ALA A 113 -9.54 14.17 23.01
N LYS A 114 -9.07 15.38 22.72
CA LYS A 114 -9.93 16.58 22.72
C LYS A 114 -10.81 16.67 21.49
N SER A 115 -10.41 16.03 20.39
CA SER A 115 -11.24 15.89 19.21
C SER A 115 -12.41 14.97 19.53
N ASN A 116 -13.60 15.36 19.11
CA ASN A 116 -14.81 14.54 19.22
C ASN A 116 -15.33 14.29 17.80
N PRO A 117 -14.91 13.19 17.14
CA PRO A 117 -15.34 12.93 15.77
C PRO A 117 -16.80 12.49 15.76
N GLU A 118 -17.64 13.29 15.13
CA GLU A 118 -19.05 12.99 14.90
C GLU A 118 -19.25 12.44 13.50
N ILE A 119 -19.91 11.29 13.38
CA ILE A 119 -20.26 10.73 12.06
C ILE A 119 -21.29 11.63 11.39
N VAL A 120 -20.93 12.17 10.24
CA VAL A 120 -21.81 12.93 9.34
C VAL A 120 -22.56 11.99 8.43
N THR A 121 -21.84 11.06 7.79
CA THR A 121 -22.38 10.06 6.86
C THR A 121 -21.54 8.79 6.96
N SER A 122 -22.18 7.64 6.79
CA SER A 122 -21.48 6.36 6.73
C SER A 122 -22.27 5.38 5.86
N PHE A 123 -21.62 4.78 4.84
CA PHE A 123 -22.28 3.95 3.86
C PHE A 123 -21.30 2.85 3.36
N ASP A 124 -21.88 1.83 2.72
CA ASP A 124 -21.10 0.78 2.09
C ASP A 124 -20.47 1.26 0.79
N GLY A 125 -19.17 1.11 0.67
CA GLY A 125 -18.43 1.34 -0.56
C GLY A 125 -18.44 0.11 -1.48
N LEU A 126 -17.35 -0.07 -2.20
CA LEU A 126 -17.15 -1.22 -3.07
C LEU A 126 -17.00 -2.52 -2.26
N ASN A 127 -17.32 -3.63 -2.91
CA ASN A 127 -17.22 -4.97 -2.31
C ASN A 127 -16.67 -5.96 -3.33
N PHE A 128 -16.38 -7.18 -2.87
CA PHE A 128 -15.82 -8.21 -3.73
C PHE A 128 -16.71 -8.55 -4.93
N PHE A 129 -18.03 -8.53 -4.78
CA PHE A 129 -18.94 -8.76 -5.91
C PHE A 129 -18.81 -7.68 -6.98
N ASN A 130 -18.70 -6.42 -6.59
CA ASN A 130 -18.48 -5.30 -7.52
C ASN A 130 -17.19 -5.46 -8.32
N GLN A 131 -16.11 -5.82 -7.63
CA GLN A 131 -14.80 -6.05 -8.25
C GLN A 131 -14.87 -7.25 -9.22
N ARG A 132 -15.28 -8.41 -8.72
CA ARG A 132 -15.25 -9.66 -9.48
C ARG A 132 -16.13 -9.64 -10.74
N PHE A 133 -17.26 -8.96 -10.67
CA PHE A 133 -18.25 -8.94 -11.73
C PHE A 133 -18.32 -7.61 -12.51
N ALA A 134 -17.37 -6.71 -12.31
CA ALA A 134 -17.22 -5.54 -13.15
C ALA A 134 -17.05 -5.93 -14.63
N ASN A 135 -17.43 -5.05 -15.54
CA ASN A 135 -17.33 -5.26 -16.98
C ASN A 135 -17.98 -6.58 -17.45
N ASN A 136 -19.19 -6.88 -16.96
CA ASN A 136 -19.89 -8.15 -17.19
C ASN A 136 -19.08 -9.39 -16.75
N GLY A 137 -18.29 -9.26 -15.72
CA GLY A 137 -17.41 -10.31 -15.22
C GLY A 137 -16.12 -10.51 -16.02
N ASN A 138 -15.78 -9.62 -16.94
CA ASN A 138 -14.52 -9.63 -17.69
C ASN A 138 -13.38 -9.00 -16.87
N GLN A 139 -13.33 -9.35 -15.59
CA GLN A 139 -12.38 -8.84 -14.62
C GLN A 139 -11.76 -9.98 -13.80
N PHE A 140 -10.62 -9.71 -13.18
CA PHE A 140 -10.01 -10.54 -12.16
C PHE A 140 -10.81 -10.50 -10.85
N SER A 141 -10.45 -11.38 -9.95
CA SER A 141 -10.78 -11.24 -8.55
C SER A 141 -9.49 -11.12 -7.75
N VAL A 142 -9.28 -9.98 -7.15
CA VAL A 142 -8.14 -9.70 -6.29
C VAL A 142 -8.65 -9.42 -4.88
N GLU A 143 -8.01 -9.99 -3.90
CA GLU A 143 -8.26 -9.77 -2.48
C GLU A 143 -6.91 -9.65 -1.79
N PRO A 144 -6.65 -8.70 -0.98
CA PRO A 144 -7.56 -7.77 -0.30
C PRO A 144 -8.07 -6.64 -1.20
N PRO A 145 -8.98 -5.78 -0.68
CA PRO A 145 -9.48 -4.64 -1.43
C PRO A 145 -8.42 -3.59 -1.75
N ASP A 146 -7.46 -3.36 -0.85
CA ASP A 146 -6.43 -2.32 -0.99
C ASP A 146 -7.03 -0.98 -1.38
N GLN A 147 -7.89 -0.48 -0.49
CA GLN A 147 -8.74 0.65 -0.80
C GLN A 147 -7.99 1.98 -0.85
N ALA A 148 -8.07 2.67 -1.98
CA ALA A 148 -7.81 4.09 -2.10
C ALA A 148 -9.07 4.88 -1.81
N LEU A 149 -8.93 6.02 -1.14
CA LEU A 149 -10.01 6.97 -0.91
C LEU A 149 -9.48 8.38 -1.05
N CYS A 150 -10.16 9.20 -1.83
CA CYS A 150 -9.90 10.62 -1.90
C CYS A 150 -11.20 11.41 -1.94
N ALA A 151 -11.22 12.58 -1.31
CA ALA A 151 -12.43 13.39 -1.16
C ALA A 151 -12.11 14.87 -1.38
N GLY A 152 -13.04 15.57 -1.96
CA GLY A 152 -12.97 17.02 -2.16
C GLY A 152 -13.99 17.52 -3.17
N ASN A 153 -14.24 18.80 -3.11
CA ASN A 153 -15.13 19.49 -4.05
C ASN A 153 -16.54 18.85 -4.17
N GLY A 154 -17.03 18.22 -3.10
CA GLY A 154 -18.34 17.56 -3.09
C GLY A 154 -18.37 16.17 -3.73
N PHE A 155 -17.23 15.54 -3.92
CA PHE A 155 -17.10 14.17 -4.43
C PHE A 155 -16.26 13.32 -3.49
N VAL A 156 -16.52 12.02 -3.49
CA VAL A 156 -15.71 10.98 -2.87
C VAL A 156 -15.40 9.94 -3.93
N LEU A 157 -14.13 9.75 -4.24
CA LEU A 157 -13.67 8.69 -5.15
C LEU A 157 -13.08 7.58 -4.30
N GLU A 158 -13.59 6.38 -4.47
CA GLU A 158 -13.05 5.15 -3.96
C GLU A 158 -12.51 4.30 -5.09
N SER A 159 -11.39 3.67 -4.90
CA SER A 159 -10.90 2.60 -5.74
C SER A 159 -10.50 1.43 -4.84
N VAL A 160 -10.81 0.24 -5.28
CA VAL A 160 -10.25 -1.00 -4.75
C VAL A 160 -9.54 -1.70 -5.90
N ASN A 161 -8.75 -2.71 -5.61
CA ASN A 161 -8.10 -3.47 -6.68
C ASN A 161 -9.11 -3.75 -7.81
N ASP A 162 -8.74 -3.41 -9.06
CA ASP A 162 -9.46 -3.60 -10.32
C ASP A 162 -10.66 -2.68 -10.59
N VAL A 163 -11.23 -1.96 -9.62
CA VAL A 163 -12.42 -1.12 -9.87
C VAL A 163 -12.39 0.20 -9.11
N LEU A 164 -13.15 1.18 -9.61
CA LEU A 164 -13.39 2.45 -8.92
C LEU A 164 -14.88 2.84 -8.97
N ASN A 165 -15.28 3.73 -8.08
CA ASN A 165 -16.57 4.43 -8.10
C ASN A 165 -16.41 5.87 -7.55
N VAL A 166 -17.34 6.73 -7.90
CA VAL A 166 -17.43 8.10 -7.36
C VAL A 166 -18.79 8.28 -6.70
N TYR A 167 -18.78 8.81 -5.49
CA TYR A 167 -19.96 9.05 -4.68
C TYR A 167 -20.16 10.53 -4.40
N GLY A 168 -21.41 10.90 -4.14
CA GLY A 168 -21.76 12.15 -3.49
C GLY A 168 -21.48 12.10 -1.98
N PRO A 169 -21.51 13.25 -1.29
CA PRO A 169 -21.28 13.31 0.16
C PRO A 169 -22.34 12.56 0.99
N ASP A 170 -23.47 12.26 0.39
CA ASP A 170 -24.57 11.49 0.98
C ASP A 170 -24.44 9.97 0.75
N GLY A 171 -23.39 9.52 0.05
CA GLY A 171 -23.16 8.14 -0.31
C GLY A 171 -23.86 7.67 -1.58
N SER A 172 -24.58 8.56 -2.28
CA SER A 172 -25.16 8.22 -3.58
C SER A 172 -24.07 7.98 -4.61
N SER A 173 -24.13 6.86 -5.34
CA SER A 173 -23.21 6.60 -6.45
C SER A 173 -23.50 7.55 -7.60
N LEU A 174 -22.50 8.34 -7.98
CA LEU A 174 -22.60 9.33 -9.07
C LEU A 174 -22.04 8.79 -10.40
N LEU A 175 -21.14 7.83 -10.34
CA LEU A 175 -20.54 7.20 -11.52
C LEU A 175 -21.10 5.80 -11.75
N GLY A 176 -21.06 4.94 -10.77
CA GLY A 176 -21.21 3.50 -10.89
C GLY A 176 -19.86 2.79 -10.99
N VAL A 177 -19.88 1.48 -10.80
CA VAL A 177 -18.65 0.66 -10.81
C VAL A 177 -18.00 0.74 -12.20
N THR A 178 -16.71 1.06 -12.21
CA THR A 178 -15.91 1.16 -13.43
C THR A 178 -14.65 0.32 -13.24
N ASP A 179 -14.42 -0.66 -14.10
CA ASP A 179 -13.19 -1.44 -14.04
C ASP A 179 -11.98 -0.59 -14.47
N LEU A 180 -10.85 -0.79 -13.81
CA LEU A 180 -9.66 0.03 -14.01
C LEU A 180 -9.04 -0.15 -15.39
N ASN A 181 -9.15 -1.35 -15.99
CA ASN A 181 -8.71 -1.54 -17.38
C ASN A 181 -9.45 -0.59 -18.33
N THR A 182 -10.78 -0.50 -18.22
CA THR A 182 -11.59 0.45 -19.01
C THR A 182 -11.21 1.89 -18.68
N PHE A 183 -11.02 2.23 -17.40
CA PHE A 183 -10.65 3.58 -16.99
C PHE A 183 -9.31 4.01 -17.59
N TYR A 184 -8.31 3.15 -17.59
CA TYR A 184 -6.98 3.46 -18.16
C TYR A 184 -6.89 3.22 -19.68
N GLY A 185 -7.97 2.77 -20.32
CA GLY A 185 -8.03 2.57 -21.77
C GLY A 185 -7.39 1.27 -22.25
N TYR A 186 -7.26 0.29 -21.38
CA TYR A 186 -6.75 -1.04 -21.69
C TYR A 186 -7.86 -2.01 -22.12
N PRO A 187 -7.51 -3.11 -22.82
CA PRO A 187 -8.41 -4.24 -22.96
C PRO A 187 -8.85 -4.78 -21.60
N ALA A 188 -10.02 -5.43 -21.57
CA ALA A 188 -10.51 -6.09 -20.37
C ALA A 188 -9.44 -7.01 -19.76
N ALA A 189 -9.34 -7.04 -18.44
CA ALA A 189 -8.36 -7.88 -17.74
C ALA A 189 -8.46 -9.34 -18.16
N ILE A 190 -9.71 -9.83 -18.31
CA ILE A 190 -10.01 -11.12 -18.95
C ILE A 190 -11.20 -10.93 -19.89
N ASP A 191 -11.03 -11.10 -21.21
CA ASP A 191 -12.14 -11.11 -22.16
C ASP A 191 -12.68 -12.55 -22.29
N ARG A 192 -13.75 -12.84 -21.56
CA ARG A 192 -14.43 -14.13 -21.52
C ARG A 192 -15.35 -14.37 -22.72
N THR A 193 -15.51 -13.38 -23.60
CA THR A 193 -16.25 -13.53 -24.86
C THR A 193 -15.42 -14.20 -25.95
N LYS A 194 -14.11 -14.36 -25.73
CA LYS A 194 -13.17 -14.96 -26.68
C LYS A 194 -12.89 -16.42 -26.35
N ASN A 195 -12.56 -17.18 -27.39
CA ASN A 195 -12.07 -18.54 -27.25
C ASN A 195 -10.89 -18.73 -28.22
N PRO A 196 -9.64 -18.90 -27.75
CA PRO A 196 -9.25 -18.89 -26.33
C PRO A 196 -9.52 -17.54 -25.64
N LEU A 197 -9.56 -17.57 -24.29
CA LEU A 197 -9.64 -16.35 -23.49
C LEU A 197 -8.54 -15.36 -23.87
N GLN A 198 -8.86 -14.07 -23.80
CA GLN A 198 -7.87 -13.02 -23.99
C GLN A 198 -7.64 -12.23 -22.69
N PHE A 199 -6.42 -11.82 -22.45
CA PHE A 199 -6.00 -11.18 -21.22
C PHE A 199 -5.40 -9.80 -21.52
N GLY A 200 -5.96 -8.78 -20.88
CA GLY A 200 -5.38 -7.45 -20.81
C GLY A 200 -4.31 -7.36 -19.71
N PRO A 201 -3.70 -6.19 -19.53
CA PRO A 201 -2.81 -5.93 -18.40
C PRO A 201 -3.52 -6.17 -17.08
N SER A 202 -2.77 -6.60 -16.06
CA SER A 202 -3.27 -6.61 -14.69
C SER A 202 -3.00 -5.28 -14.05
N ILE A 203 -4.00 -4.76 -13.36
CA ILE A 203 -3.94 -3.49 -12.64
C ILE A 203 -4.24 -3.79 -11.18
N THR A 204 -3.45 -3.21 -10.25
CA THR A 204 -3.58 -3.44 -8.81
C THR A 204 -3.09 -2.24 -8.01
N ASP A 205 -3.21 -2.26 -6.70
CA ASP A 205 -2.68 -1.32 -5.72
C ASP A 205 -3.06 0.14 -5.99
N PRO A 206 -4.34 0.47 -6.03
CA PRO A 206 -4.76 1.83 -6.29
C PRO A 206 -4.42 2.75 -5.12
N THR A 207 -4.03 3.98 -5.45
CA THR A 207 -3.93 5.07 -4.49
C THR A 207 -4.41 6.36 -5.11
N CYS A 208 -5.01 7.27 -4.34
CA CYS A 208 -5.50 8.52 -4.88
C CYS A 208 -5.39 9.70 -3.92
N HIS A 209 -5.43 10.91 -4.48
CA HIS A 209 -5.47 12.15 -3.74
C HIS A 209 -6.20 13.23 -4.52
N PHE A 210 -7.01 14.03 -3.84
CA PHE A 210 -7.50 15.30 -4.35
C PHE A 210 -6.61 16.42 -3.82
N ASP A 211 -5.96 17.15 -4.72
CA ASP A 211 -5.14 18.32 -4.36
C ASP A 211 -5.98 19.60 -4.37
N PRO A 212 -6.35 20.15 -3.21
CA PRO A 212 -7.14 21.38 -3.14
C PRO A 212 -6.41 22.59 -3.72
N ALA A 213 -5.06 22.59 -3.74
CA ALA A 213 -4.28 23.70 -4.27
C ALA A 213 -4.41 23.82 -5.79
N SER A 214 -4.37 22.73 -6.51
CA SER A 214 -4.52 22.68 -7.97
C SER A 214 -5.96 22.38 -8.43
N GLN A 215 -6.83 21.96 -7.54
CA GLN A 215 -8.18 21.50 -7.85
C GLN A 215 -8.16 20.32 -8.85
N ARG A 216 -7.26 19.34 -8.60
CA ARG A 216 -7.07 18.15 -9.42
C ARG A 216 -7.09 16.89 -8.58
N TRP A 217 -7.60 15.84 -9.20
CA TRP A 217 -7.57 14.48 -8.68
C TRP A 217 -6.39 13.76 -9.29
N PHE A 218 -5.69 12.99 -8.48
CA PHE A 218 -4.59 12.12 -8.88
C PHE A 218 -4.97 10.70 -8.50
N HIS A 219 -4.81 9.75 -9.41
CA HIS A 219 -5.05 8.33 -9.19
C HIS A 219 -3.86 7.56 -9.75
N VAL A 220 -3.29 6.66 -8.97
CA VAL A 220 -2.09 5.88 -9.31
C VAL A 220 -2.37 4.41 -9.09
N VAL A 221 -1.91 3.56 -10.00
CA VAL A 221 -1.99 2.10 -9.92
C VAL A 221 -0.71 1.47 -10.42
N LEU A 222 -0.44 0.25 -9.99
CA LEU A 222 0.56 -0.63 -10.61
C LEU A 222 -0.09 -1.39 -11.77
N THR A 223 0.57 -1.41 -12.92
CA THR A 223 0.13 -2.14 -14.12
C THR A 223 1.22 -3.09 -14.59
N LEU A 224 0.85 -4.34 -14.85
CA LEU A 224 1.72 -5.41 -15.30
C LEU A 224 1.29 -5.92 -16.68
N ASP A 225 2.21 -5.87 -17.62
CA ASP A 225 1.96 -6.20 -19.02
C ASP A 225 2.02 -7.70 -19.29
N ARG A 226 1.12 -8.18 -20.14
CA ARG A 226 1.10 -9.59 -20.59
C ARG A 226 2.07 -9.85 -21.73
N ALA A 227 2.58 -11.07 -21.78
CA ALA A 227 3.49 -11.51 -22.85
C ALA A 227 2.77 -11.57 -24.20
N VAL A 228 1.58 -12.14 -24.22
CA VAL A 228 0.69 -12.22 -25.38
C VAL A 228 -0.77 -12.25 -24.90
N VAL A 229 -1.68 -11.72 -25.69
CA VAL A 229 -3.11 -11.58 -25.34
C VAL A 229 -3.84 -12.90 -25.02
N THR A 230 -3.29 -14.04 -25.39
CA THR A 230 -3.89 -15.37 -25.10
C THR A 230 -3.21 -16.10 -23.94
N SER A 231 -2.39 -15.40 -23.19
CA SER A 231 -1.66 -15.97 -22.03
C SER A 231 -1.73 -15.04 -20.84
N GLN A 232 -1.81 -15.63 -19.66
CA GLN A 232 -1.68 -14.90 -18.39
C GLN A 232 -0.23 -14.52 -18.06
N ASN A 233 0.73 -15.08 -18.79
CA ASN A 233 2.15 -14.83 -18.52
C ASN A 233 2.51 -13.36 -18.68
N LEU A 234 3.30 -12.85 -17.74
CA LEU A 234 3.84 -11.50 -17.78
C LEU A 234 5.01 -11.42 -18.77
N ASN A 235 5.19 -10.25 -19.38
CA ASN A 235 6.34 -10.00 -20.26
C ASN A 235 7.52 -9.35 -19.54
N GLY A 236 7.36 -9.03 -18.26
CA GLY A 236 8.37 -8.37 -17.43
C GLY A 236 8.21 -6.85 -17.34
N LYS A 237 7.52 -6.21 -18.26
CA LYS A 237 7.26 -4.77 -18.18
C LYS A 237 6.22 -4.48 -17.13
N ASN A 238 6.53 -3.53 -16.28
CA ASN A 238 5.59 -2.98 -15.33
C ASN A 238 5.81 -1.46 -15.20
N HIS A 239 4.73 -0.76 -14.90
CA HIS A 239 4.73 0.68 -14.79
C HIS A 239 3.65 1.16 -13.83
N LEU A 240 3.85 2.35 -13.31
CA LEU A 240 2.81 3.06 -12.58
C LEU A 240 2.00 3.87 -13.58
N ASP A 241 0.72 3.64 -13.65
CA ASP A 241 -0.21 4.49 -14.36
C ASP A 241 -0.63 5.63 -13.45
N ILE A 242 -0.45 6.86 -13.93
CA ILE A 242 -0.77 8.08 -13.20
C ILE A 242 -1.86 8.80 -14.00
N ALA A 243 -3.07 8.85 -13.46
CA ALA A 243 -4.17 9.61 -14.04
C ALA A 243 -4.36 10.92 -13.26
N VAL A 244 -4.42 12.04 -13.99
CA VAL A 244 -4.64 13.38 -13.43
C VAL A 244 -5.89 13.98 -14.06
N SER A 245 -6.87 14.38 -13.24
CA SER A 245 -8.10 14.97 -13.76
C SER A 245 -7.85 16.33 -14.42
N ASN A 246 -8.52 16.60 -15.52
CA ASN A 246 -8.37 17.88 -16.23
C ASN A 246 -9.16 19.01 -15.56
N THR A 247 -10.08 18.68 -14.66
CA THR A 247 -10.88 19.64 -13.89
C THR A 247 -11.04 19.19 -12.44
N SER A 248 -11.70 19.97 -11.62
CA SER A 248 -12.05 19.61 -10.25
C SER A 248 -13.18 18.56 -10.14
N ASN A 249 -13.81 18.21 -11.27
CA ASN A 249 -14.85 17.18 -11.33
C ASN A 249 -14.23 15.83 -11.74
N PRO A 250 -14.21 14.80 -10.87
CA PRO A 250 -13.62 13.49 -11.17
C PRO A 250 -14.39 12.71 -12.23
N LEU A 251 -15.63 13.09 -12.55
CA LEU A 251 -16.44 12.49 -13.61
C LEU A 251 -16.06 12.99 -15.02
N GLY A 252 -15.17 13.99 -15.09
CA GLY A 252 -14.69 14.56 -16.36
C GLY A 252 -13.55 13.75 -16.97
N SER A 253 -12.85 14.37 -17.92
CA SER A 253 -11.68 13.76 -18.57
C SER A 253 -10.45 13.80 -17.67
N TRP A 254 -9.56 12.82 -17.87
CA TRP A 254 -8.28 12.66 -17.17
C TRP A 254 -7.15 12.51 -18.18
N THR A 255 -5.99 13.02 -17.86
CA THR A 255 -4.75 12.79 -18.62
C THR A 255 -3.99 11.66 -17.96
N VAL A 256 -3.54 10.68 -18.75
CA VAL A 256 -2.83 9.48 -18.27
C VAL A 256 -1.35 9.58 -18.63
N PHE A 257 -0.50 9.15 -17.71
CA PHE A 257 0.95 9.01 -17.88
C PHE A 257 1.37 7.60 -17.47
N HIS A 258 2.41 7.07 -18.12
CA HIS A 258 3.02 5.80 -17.75
C HIS A 258 4.43 6.07 -17.23
N LEU A 259 4.71 5.63 -16.00
CA LEU A 259 6.04 5.69 -15.40
C LEU A 259 6.61 4.27 -15.34
N PRO A 260 7.52 3.86 -16.25
CA PRO A 260 8.15 2.55 -16.18
C PRO A 260 8.91 2.37 -14.87
N VAL A 261 8.76 1.19 -14.23
CA VAL A 261 9.40 0.87 -12.93
C VAL A 261 10.09 -0.49 -12.93
N GLN A 262 10.23 -1.14 -14.10
CA GLN A 262 10.91 -2.44 -14.21
C GLN A 262 12.41 -2.42 -13.93
N ASN A 263 13.04 -1.29 -13.83
CA ASN A 263 14.43 -1.00 -13.44
C ASN A 263 15.46 -2.06 -13.93
N ASP A 264 15.36 -2.42 -15.21
CA ASP A 264 16.19 -3.40 -15.91
C ASP A 264 17.14 -2.77 -16.93
N GLY A 265 17.32 -1.44 -16.87
CA GLY A 265 18.13 -0.66 -17.83
C GLY A 265 17.42 -0.35 -19.14
N THR A 266 16.15 -0.75 -19.30
CA THR A 266 15.36 -0.46 -20.51
C THR A 266 14.33 0.63 -20.28
N ASN A 267 13.72 1.16 -21.34
CA ASN A 267 12.68 2.19 -21.28
C ASN A 267 13.03 3.44 -20.43
N GLY A 268 14.34 3.76 -20.34
CA GLY A 268 14.84 4.88 -19.55
C GLY A 268 14.89 4.63 -18.04
N THR A 269 14.67 3.40 -17.59
CA THR A 269 14.88 3.01 -16.18
C THR A 269 16.35 2.72 -15.90
N PRO A 270 16.83 2.90 -14.65
CA PRO A 270 18.12 2.36 -14.24
C PRO A 270 18.10 0.82 -14.28
N ASP A 271 19.27 0.20 -14.13
CA ASP A 271 19.41 -1.24 -13.96
C ASP A 271 19.76 -1.54 -12.50
N HIS A 272 18.83 -2.15 -11.76
CA HIS A 272 19.03 -2.53 -10.36
C HIS A 272 19.39 -4.01 -10.21
N ASN A 273 19.74 -4.68 -11.31
CA ASN A 273 20.26 -6.03 -11.32
C ASN A 273 19.29 -7.05 -10.69
N CYS A 274 18.01 -6.93 -11.02
CA CYS A 274 17.01 -7.93 -10.68
C CYS A 274 17.21 -9.21 -11.50
N HIS A 275 16.73 -10.32 -11.02
CA HIS A 275 16.97 -11.62 -11.60
C HIS A 275 15.71 -12.48 -11.72
N ALA A 276 15.78 -13.44 -12.63
CA ALA A 276 14.85 -14.56 -12.70
C ALA A 276 15.61 -15.88 -12.62
N ARG A 277 14.94 -16.94 -12.23
CA ARG A 277 15.51 -18.30 -12.24
C ARG A 277 15.00 -19.07 -13.45
N VAL A 278 15.88 -19.33 -14.41
CA VAL A 278 15.58 -20.12 -15.60
C VAL A 278 16.37 -21.43 -15.53
N ASN A 279 15.69 -22.56 -15.54
CA ASN A 279 16.30 -23.90 -15.40
C ASN A 279 17.29 -23.99 -14.22
N GLY A 280 16.94 -23.36 -13.08
CA GLY A 280 17.78 -23.36 -11.90
C GLY A 280 18.92 -22.32 -11.89
N VAL A 281 19.14 -21.60 -12.99
CA VAL A 281 20.20 -20.58 -13.14
C VAL A 281 19.59 -19.19 -12.99
N LEU A 282 20.23 -18.33 -12.19
CA LEU A 282 19.86 -16.91 -12.12
C LEU A 282 20.29 -16.21 -13.41
N VAL A 283 19.37 -15.51 -14.02
CA VAL A 283 19.60 -14.65 -15.19
C VAL A 283 19.11 -13.25 -14.87
N HIS A 284 19.69 -12.23 -15.51
CA HIS A 284 19.23 -10.86 -15.42
C HIS A 284 17.76 -10.76 -15.91
N ALA A 285 16.93 -10.04 -15.17
CA ALA A 285 15.51 -9.89 -15.45
C ALA A 285 14.99 -8.55 -14.92
N GLN A 286 13.68 -8.34 -15.05
CA GLN A 286 13.01 -7.13 -14.63
C GLN A 286 12.81 -7.10 -13.11
N CYS A 287 12.82 -5.89 -12.56
CA CYS A 287 12.30 -5.62 -11.22
C CYS A 287 10.79 -5.40 -11.27
N LEU A 288 10.15 -5.50 -10.11
CA LEU A 288 8.77 -5.13 -9.83
C LEU A 288 8.77 -3.90 -8.94
N GLY A 289 8.08 -2.85 -9.33
CA GLY A 289 7.84 -1.68 -8.48
C GLY A 289 6.50 -1.80 -7.77
N ASP A 290 6.46 -2.51 -6.68
CA ASP A 290 5.30 -2.99 -5.96
C ASP A 290 4.79 -2.02 -4.90
N TYR A 291 3.49 -2.06 -4.61
CA TYR A 291 2.89 -1.38 -3.47
C TYR A 291 3.08 0.15 -3.52
N PRO A 292 2.54 0.85 -4.56
CA PRO A 292 2.74 2.28 -4.72
C PRO A 292 2.00 3.10 -3.67
N HIS A 293 2.69 4.04 -3.03
CA HIS A 293 2.10 5.04 -2.15
C HIS A 293 2.38 6.44 -2.64
N ILE A 294 1.46 7.37 -2.37
CA ILE A 294 1.59 8.75 -2.81
C ILE A 294 1.65 9.74 -1.65
N GLY A 295 2.43 10.78 -1.85
CA GLY A 295 2.46 12.01 -1.07
C GLY A 295 2.48 13.22 -1.99
N MET A 296 2.29 14.41 -1.43
CA MET A 296 2.20 15.61 -2.24
C MET A 296 2.56 16.87 -1.45
N ASP A 297 3.41 17.69 -2.07
CA ASP A 297 3.66 19.06 -1.62
C ASP A 297 3.17 20.10 -2.64
N ALA A 298 3.61 21.34 -2.51
CA ALA A 298 3.29 22.41 -3.46
C ALA A 298 3.79 22.13 -4.89
N ASN A 299 4.88 21.38 -5.05
CA ASN A 299 5.68 21.28 -6.28
C ASN A 299 5.62 19.92 -6.94
N GLY A 300 5.50 18.83 -6.16
CA GLY A 300 5.62 17.45 -6.62
C GLY A 300 4.48 16.54 -6.22
N LEU A 301 4.29 15.50 -7.02
CA LEU A 301 3.70 14.24 -6.64
C LEU A 301 4.85 13.28 -6.34
N TYR A 302 4.81 12.64 -5.18
CA TYR A 302 5.82 11.68 -4.73
C TYR A 302 5.20 10.31 -4.70
N ILE A 303 5.81 9.37 -5.40
CA ILE A 303 5.39 7.98 -5.40
C ILE A 303 6.53 7.14 -4.86
N THR A 304 6.23 6.17 -4.02
CA THR A 304 7.22 5.20 -3.55
C THR A 304 6.74 3.79 -3.84
N THR A 305 7.66 2.89 -4.09
CA THR A 305 7.40 1.46 -4.28
C THR A 305 8.41 0.65 -3.50
N ASN A 306 8.04 -0.56 -3.12
CA ASN A 306 8.99 -1.61 -2.73
C ASN A 306 9.47 -2.30 -4.00
N GLU A 307 10.77 -2.45 -4.18
CA GLU A 307 11.31 -3.09 -5.37
C GLU A 307 11.74 -4.52 -5.10
N PHE A 308 11.31 -5.43 -5.99
CA PHE A 308 11.64 -6.85 -5.92
C PHE A 308 12.08 -7.39 -7.27
N ASP A 309 12.75 -8.56 -7.32
CA ASP A 309 12.76 -9.33 -8.55
C ASP A 309 11.31 -9.58 -8.98
N LEU A 310 10.92 -9.25 -10.20
CA LEU A 310 9.56 -9.56 -10.68
C LEU A 310 9.32 -11.06 -10.75
N PHE A 311 10.34 -11.82 -11.08
CA PHE A 311 10.29 -13.27 -11.20
C PHE A 311 11.06 -13.94 -10.07
N THR A 312 10.88 -15.26 -9.88
CA THR A 312 11.64 -16.02 -8.88
C THR A 312 13.15 -15.75 -8.99
N PRO A 313 13.86 -15.44 -7.92
CA PRO A 313 13.52 -15.71 -6.52
C PRO A 313 12.77 -14.60 -5.76
N GLY A 314 12.35 -13.50 -6.37
CA GLY A 314 11.56 -12.47 -5.68
C GLY A 314 12.34 -11.66 -4.63
N ARG A 315 13.64 -11.45 -4.80
CA ARG A 315 14.46 -10.74 -3.80
C ARG A 315 14.10 -9.28 -3.72
N PHE A 316 14.14 -8.76 -2.50
CA PHE A 316 13.95 -7.34 -2.24
C PHE A 316 15.19 -6.52 -2.64
N HIS A 317 14.98 -5.40 -3.34
CA HIS A 317 16.01 -4.49 -3.84
C HIS A 317 15.88 -3.07 -3.26
N GLY A 318 15.19 -2.91 -2.13
CA GLY A 318 14.99 -1.61 -1.47
C GLY A 318 13.74 -0.89 -1.97
N ALA A 319 13.39 0.20 -1.29
CA ALA A 319 12.32 1.06 -1.76
C ALA A 319 12.85 2.03 -2.82
N GLN A 320 11.99 2.37 -3.78
CA GLN A 320 12.23 3.40 -4.77
C GLN A 320 11.39 4.64 -4.44
N ILE A 321 11.94 5.84 -4.63
CA ILE A 321 11.24 7.10 -4.44
C ILE A 321 11.25 7.86 -5.76
N TYR A 322 10.06 8.21 -6.26
CA TYR A 322 9.88 8.97 -7.49
C TYR A 322 9.31 10.35 -7.15
N ALA A 323 10.09 11.40 -7.33
CA ALA A 323 9.65 12.80 -7.20
C ALA A 323 9.28 13.33 -8.58
N ILE A 324 8.01 13.67 -8.80
CA ILE A 324 7.46 13.99 -10.12
C ILE A 324 6.94 15.43 -10.14
N SER A 325 7.25 16.20 -11.19
CA SER A 325 6.74 17.56 -11.37
C SER A 325 5.20 17.57 -11.39
N LYS A 326 4.58 18.12 -10.34
CA LYS A 326 3.12 18.29 -10.28
C LYS A 326 2.62 19.21 -11.38
N GLN A 327 3.33 20.30 -11.65
CA GLN A 327 2.99 21.23 -12.73
C GLN A 327 3.06 20.57 -14.12
N GLY A 328 4.08 19.72 -14.36
CA GLY A 328 4.19 18.95 -15.60
C GLY A 328 3.01 18.01 -15.80
N LEU A 329 2.62 17.28 -14.75
CA LEU A 329 1.44 16.38 -14.79
C LEU A 329 0.15 17.17 -15.07
N ILE A 330 -0.10 18.26 -14.36
CA ILE A 330 -1.33 19.06 -14.48
C ILE A 330 -1.44 19.70 -15.87
N SER A 331 -0.33 20.12 -16.47
CA SER A 331 -0.33 20.75 -17.79
C SER A 331 -0.51 19.75 -18.95
N GLY A 332 -0.45 18.45 -18.69
CA GLY A 332 -0.48 17.40 -19.72
C GLY A 332 0.79 17.40 -20.60
N GLY A 333 1.81 18.15 -20.23
CA GLY A 333 3.11 18.24 -20.92
C GLY A 333 4.13 17.29 -20.28
N PRO A 334 5.40 17.33 -20.70
CA PRO A 334 6.42 16.50 -20.10
C PRO A 334 6.57 16.81 -18.60
N ALA A 335 6.50 15.77 -17.76
CA ALA A 335 6.74 15.88 -16.34
C ALA A 335 8.14 15.34 -16.00
N ASN A 336 8.94 16.13 -15.31
CA ASN A 336 10.23 15.68 -14.78
C ASN A 336 10.00 14.65 -13.68
N VAL A 337 10.83 13.62 -13.66
CA VAL A 337 10.88 12.56 -12.64
C VAL A 337 12.31 12.48 -12.13
N VAL A 338 12.45 12.56 -10.81
CA VAL A 338 13.71 12.29 -10.11
C VAL A 338 13.50 11.02 -9.30
N GLN A 339 14.22 9.96 -9.66
CA GLN A 339 14.17 8.67 -8.98
C GLN A 339 15.34 8.53 -8.03
N PHE A 340 15.08 8.04 -6.82
CA PHE A 340 16.09 7.70 -5.82
C PHE A 340 15.96 6.21 -5.45
N ASP A 341 17.09 5.53 -5.45
CA ASP A 341 17.23 4.17 -4.93
C ASP A 341 17.69 4.23 -3.47
N THR A 342 16.89 3.70 -2.54
CA THR A 342 17.22 3.73 -1.12
C THR A 342 18.36 2.78 -0.76
N THR A 343 18.70 1.81 -1.59
CA THR A 343 19.84 0.90 -1.34
C THR A 343 21.16 1.64 -1.30
N ALA A 344 21.30 2.72 -2.09
CA ALA A 344 22.48 3.58 -2.07
C ALA A 344 22.71 4.28 -0.73
N LEU A 345 21.66 4.42 0.09
CA LEU A 345 21.69 5.04 1.41
C LEU A 345 21.81 4.01 2.55
N ALA A 346 21.63 2.73 2.26
CA ALA A 346 21.62 1.67 3.27
C ALA A 346 22.82 1.73 4.26
N PRO A 347 24.06 2.03 3.82
CA PRO A 347 25.19 2.11 4.77
C PRO A 347 25.06 3.24 5.81
N SER A 348 24.24 4.25 5.53
CA SER A 348 24.00 5.40 6.44
C SER A 348 22.72 5.25 7.28
N LEU A 349 21.90 4.24 6.99
CA LEU A 349 20.66 3.98 7.70
C LEU A 349 20.89 3.09 8.94
N PRO A 350 19.99 3.14 9.94
CA PRO A 350 20.05 2.25 11.09
C PRO A 350 20.18 0.79 10.67
N PHE A 351 21.09 0.06 11.27
CA PHE A 351 21.38 -1.36 11.01
C PHE A 351 21.81 -1.69 9.55
N GLY A 352 22.13 -0.69 8.73
CA GLY A 352 22.46 -0.89 7.30
C GLY A 352 21.28 -1.38 6.46
N ILE A 353 20.05 -1.09 6.90
CA ILE A 353 18.83 -1.55 6.28
C ILE A 353 18.39 -0.53 5.21
N GLN A 354 18.14 -0.98 4.00
CA GLN A 354 17.48 -0.19 2.97
C GLN A 354 16.02 0.08 3.35
N GLY A 355 15.44 1.19 2.86
CA GLY A 355 14.05 1.53 3.15
C GLY A 355 13.08 0.43 2.68
N PHE A 356 12.04 0.19 3.46
CA PHE A 356 10.91 -0.67 3.13
C PHE A 356 9.62 0.08 3.45
N THR A 357 8.69 0.15 2.50
CA THR A 357 7.45 0.94 2.60
C THR A 357 7.75 2.33 3.15
N VAL A 358 8.54 3.08 2.38
CA VAL A 358 8.87 4.48 2.67
C VAL A 358 7.65 5.32 2.31
N PHE A 359 6.78 5.60 3.28
CA PHE A 359 5.48 6.21 3.01
C PHE A 359 5.59 7.74 2.94
N PRO A 360 5.25 8.39 1.80
CA PRO A 360 5.28 9.84 1.66
C PRO A 360 4.08 10.50 2.33
N ALA A 361 4.24 11.74 2.79
CA ALA A 361 3.20 12.45 3.52
C ALA A 361 2.16 13.10 2.60
N LEU A 362 0.91 13.10 3.05
CA LEU A 362 -0.15 13.91 2.45
C LEU A 362 -0.43 15.13 3.34
N SER A 363 -0.52 16.31 2.73
CA SER A 363 -0.84 17.55 3.43
C SER A 363 -2.30 17.95 3.22
N PRO A 364 -3.03 18.34 4.27
CA PRO A 364 -4.39 18.84 4.12
C PRO A 364 -4.39 20.23 3.49
N GLY A 365 -5.24 20.43 2.51
CA GLY A 365 -5.40 21.73 1.87
C GLY A 365 -4.13 22.24 1.20
N THR A 366 -3.57 23.32 1.73
CA THR A 366 -2.31 23.94 1.28
C THR A 366 -1.27 24.02 2.40
N ASP A 367 -1.37 23.17 3.41
CA ASP A 367 -0.47 23.14 4.57
C ASP A 367 0.88 22.49 4.22
N PHE A 368 1.51 22.99 3.17
CA PHE A 368 2.79 22.49 2.67
C PHE A 368 3.98 23.11 3.41
N ARG A 369 5.06 22.35 3.53
CA ARG A 369 6.34 22.88 3.99
C ARG A 369 7.09 23.54 2.84
N THR A 370 7.28 24.87 2.92
CA THR A 370 7.81 25.67 1.81
C THR A 370 9.28 26.11 1.96
N ASP A 371 9.88 25.91 3.12
CA ASP A 371 11.30 26.19 3.33
C ASP A 371 12.21 25.25 2.52
N ASN A 372 13.49 25.59 2.42
CA ASN A 372 14.49 24.88 1.64
C ASN A 372 14.13 24.68 0.16
N GLY A 373 13.34 25.59 -0.42
CA GLY A 373 12.86 25.47 -1.79
C GLY A 373 11.75 24.44 -1.97
N GLY A 374 10.94 24.21 -0.95
CA GLY A 374 9.93 23.17 -0.83
C GLY A 374 10.50 21.90 -0.18
N THR A 375 9.71 21.32 0.72
CA THR A 375 10.12 20.13 1.48
C THR A 375 8.99 19.13 1.54
N GLU A 376 9.29 17.89 1.17
CA GLU A 376 8.43 16.72 1.36
C GLU A 376 9.04 15.77 2.37
N PHE A 377 8.19 15.13 3.17
CA PHE A 377 8.58 14.20 4.22
C PHE A 377 8.04 12.81 3.95
N LEU A 378 8.84 11.80 4.30
CA LEU A 378 8.42 10.40 4.26
C LEU A 378 8.88 9.70 5.55
N LEU A 379 8.22 8.62 5.90
CA LEU A 379 8.57 7.79 7.06
C LEU A 379 8.63 6.32 6.68
N SER A 380 9.50 5.57 7.34
CA SER A 380 9.49 4.11 7.30
C SER A 380 9.82 3.50 8.65
N SER A 381 9.46 2.25 8.84
CA SER A 381 9.76 1.48 10.05
C SER A 381 10.95 0.55 9.85
N LEU A 382 11.38 -0.12 10.90
CA LEU A 382 12.49 -1.07 10.90
C LEU A 382 12.05 -2.51 11.16
N ALA A 383 10.88 -2.72 11.77
CA ALA A 383 10.46 -4.04 12.26
C ALA A 383 10.18 -5.06 11.14
N VAL A 384 9.94 -4.62 9.93
CA VAL A 384 9.66 -5.48 8.76
C VAL A 384 10.80 -6.43 8.40
N PHE A 385 12.02 -6.13 8.79
CA PHE A 385 13.19 -6.98 8.52
C PHE A 385 13.48 -8.01 9.62
N SER A 386 12.64 -8.05 10.66
CA SER A 386 12.80 -8.99 11.76
C SER A 386 11.45 -9.39 12.35
N ASN A 387 11.03 -10.57 12.04
CA ASN A 387 9.83 -11.16 12.63
C ASN A 387 9.98 -11.54 14.12
N THR A 388 11.16 -11.36 14.69
CA THR A 388 11.47 -11.65 16.10
C THR A 388 11.93 -10.44 16.87
N GLY A 389 12.18 -9.32 16.20
CA GLY A 389 12.69 -8.08 16.79
C GLY A 389 11.58 -7.13 17.23
N ALA A 390 11.96 -6.28 18.15
CA ALA A 390 11.24 -5.07 18.51
C ALA A 390 12.16 -3.88 18.26
N PHE A 391 11.61 -2.81 17.75
CA PHE A 391 12.32 -1.59 17.40
C PHE A 391 11.72 -0.39 18.11
N ASP A 392 12.53 0.61 18.36
CA ASP A 392 12.16 1.85 19.03
C ASP A 392 12.62 3.09 18.24
N GLU A 393 12.76 2.91 16.93
CA GLU A 393 13.16 3.96 15.99
C GLU A 393 12.31 3.90 14.71
N LEU A 394 12.01 5.06 14.16
CA LEU A 394 11.54 5.24 12.77
C LEU A 394 12.64 5.89 11.94
N VAL A 395 12.69 5.58 10.66
CA VAL A 395 13.53 6.30 9.69
C VAL A 395 12.73 7.45 9.10
N THR A 396 13.31 8.63 9.13
CA THR A 396 12.78 9.84 8.50
C THR A 396 13.50 10.10 7.19
N TRP A 397 12.75 10.48 6.18
CA TRP A 397 13.23 10.81 4.86
C TRP A 397 12.74 12.21 4.50
N GLN A 398 13.61 13.01 3.93
CA GLN A 398 13.28 14.39 3.58
C GLN A 398 13.77 14.71 2.18
N LEU A 399 12.86 15.11 1.31
CA LEU A 399 13.16 15.68 0.00
C LEU A 399 13.12 17.20 0.11
N THR A 400 14.20 17.87 -0.26
CA THR A 400 14.29 19.34 -0.27
C THR A 400 14.54 19.87 -1.67
N ASN A 401 14.34 21.18 -1.87
CA ASN A 401 14.43 21.84 -3.17
C ASN A 401 13.43 21.24 -4.19
N THR A 402 12.24 20.87 -3.72
CA THR A 402 11.20 20.24 -4.55
C THR A 402 10.70 21.16 -5.65
N GLN A 403 10.78 22.50 -5.47
CA GLN A 403 10.46 23.47 -6.53
C GLN A 403 11.30 23.27 -7.81
N SER A 404 12.50 22.69 -7.70
CA SER A 404 13.36 22.41 -8.85
C SER A 404 12.75 21.39 -9.83
N LEU A 405 11.78 20.58 -9.39
CA LEU A 405 11.04 19.63 -10.25
C LEU A 405 10.39 20.34 -11.44
N ASN A 406 9.98 21.58 -11.26
CA ASN A 406 9.30 22.38 -12.28
C ASN A 406 10.28 23.15 -13.20
N GLY A 407 11.57 23.02 -12.96
CA GLY A 407 12.63 23.66 -13.74
C GLY A 407 13.19 22.76 -14.85
N ALA A 408 14.03 23.34 -15.70
CA ALA A 408 14.70 22.62 -16.79
C ALA A 408 15.71 21.56 -16.28
N THR A 409 16.25 21.76 -15.08
CA THR A 409 17.25 20.87 -14.46
C THR A 409 16.81 20.58 -13.02
N PRO A 410 16.04 19.51 -12.79
CA PRO A 410 15.66 19.12 -11.45
C PRO A 410 16.89 18.82 -10.57
N ALA A 411 16.83 19.28 -9.32
CA ALA A 411 17.93 19.13 -8.34
C ALA A 411 17.36 18.93 -6.93
N VAL A 412 16.49 17.92 -6.81
CA VAL A 412 15.90 17.51 -5.53
C VAL A 412 16.97 16.82 -4.70
N ASN A 413 17.04 17.11 -3.40
CA ASN A 413 17.99 16.46 -2.50
C ASN A 413 17.23 15.53 -1.54
N LEU A 414 17.72 14.30 -1.37
CA LEU A 414 17.22 13.35 -0.39
C LEU A 414 18.17 13.28 0.80
N THR A 415 17.64 13.43 2.00
CA THR A 415 18.36 13.25 3.26
C THR A 415 17.59 12.32 4.17
N THR A 416 18.28 11.64 5.06
CA THR A 416 17.70 10.69 6.03
C THR A 416 18.12 11.00 7.43
N GLY A 417 17.27 10.67 8.39
CA GLY A 417 17.50 10.75 9.81
C GLY A 417 16.64 9.72 10.55
N THR A 418 16.51 9.88 11.85
CA THR A 418 15.71 8.98 12.69
C THR A 418 14.84 9.75 13.66
N ALA A 419 13.83 9.06 14.19
CA ALA A 419 13.05 9.48 15.33
C ALA A 419 13.02 8.34 16.35
N ASN A 420 13.50 8.60 17.58
CA ASN A 420 13.41 7.63 18.69
C ASN A 420 11.97 7.56 19.17
N THR A 421 11.40 6.36 19.19
CA THR A 421 9.99 6.13 19.49
C THR A 421 9.83 5.14 20.66
N GLN A 422 8.57 4.91 21.05
CA GLN A 422 8.23 3.73 21.84
C GLN A 422 8.47 2.46 21.02
N THR A 423 8.68 1.36 21.72
CA THR A 423 8.89 0.05 21.10
C THR A 423 7.64 -0.41 20.34
N TYR A 424 7.83 -0.96 19.15
CA TYR A 424 6.85 -1.65 18.33
C TYR A 424 7.43 -2.95 17.77
N ALA A 425 6.58 -3.90 17.43
CA ALA A 425 6.99 -5.21 16.93
C ALA A 425 5.89 -5.82 16.05
N VAL A 426 6.25 -6.73 15.16
CA VAL A 426 5.30 -7.40 14.27
C VAL A 426 4.23 -8.16 15.07
N PRO A 427 2.93 -7.91 14.82
CA PRO A 427 1.85 -8.58 15.55
C PRO A 427 1.64 -10.02 15.08
N SER A 428 0.92 -10.80 15.88
CA SER A 428 0.42 -12.11 15.48
C SER A 428 -0.87 -11.96 14.67
N SER A 429 -1.22 -12.99 13.87
CA SER A 429 -2.51 -13.04 13.17
C SER A 429 -3.69 -12.88 14.11
N SER A 430 -4.73 -12.20 13.66
CA SER A 430 -5.91 -11.82 14.42
C SER A 430 -6.87 -12.99 14.66
N ALA A 431 -7.21 -13.26 15.90
CA ALA A 431 -8.32 -14.15 16.21
C ALA A 431 -9.65 -13.48 15.82
N GLN A 432 -10.62 -14.29 15.41
CA GLN A 432 -11.96 -13.83 15.06
C GLN A 432 -13.03 -14.41 15.99
N LYS A 433 -14.15 -13.70 16.11
CA LYS A 433 -15.39 -14.20 16.72
C LYS A 433 -15.88 -15.43 15.97
N ALA A 434 -16.32 -16.45 16.69
CA ALA A 434 -16.90 -17.65 16.08
C ALA A 434 -18.20 -17.32 15.33
N GLY A 435 -18.40 -17.95 14.19
CA GLY A 435 -19.59 -17.75 13.36
C GLY A 435 -19.62 -18.71 12.17
N PRO A 436 -20.62 -18.58 11.28
CA PRO A 436 -20.69 -19.35 10.04
C PRO A 436 -19.42 -19.17 9.20
N PHE A 437 -18.95 -20.25 8.59
CA PHE A 437 -17.76 -20.27 7.75
C PHE A 437 -18.03 -21.09 6.47
N PRO A 438 -18.89 -20.59 5.55
CA PRO A 438 -19.35 -21.34 4.39
C PRO A 438 -18.21 -21.73 3.45
N LEU A 439 -17.22 -20.88 3.23
CA LEU A 439 -16.07 -21.23 2.38
C LEU A 439 -15.17 -22.27 3.06
N GLY A 440 -14.95 -22.18 4.37
CA GLY A 440 -14.26 -23.23 5.10
C GLY A 440 -14.99 -24.57 5.05
N GLN A 441 -16.31 -24.54 5.09
CA GLN A 441 -17.14 -25.75 4.89
C GLN A 441 -16.98 -26.28 3.46
N CYS A 442 -16.99 -25.39 2.46
CA CYS A 442 -16.76 -25.75 1.06
C CYS A 442 -15.40 -26.41 0.86
N LEU A 443 -14.35 -25.87 1.45
CA LEU A 443 -13.01 -26.43 1.36
C LEU A 443 -12.90 -27.85 1.95
N ALA A 444 -13.69 -28.16 2.97
CA ALA A 444 -13.75 -29.49 3.59
C ALA A 444 -14.79 -30.44 2.93
N ASP A 445 -15.61 -29.95 1.99
CA ASP A 445 -16.68 -30.72 1.39
C ASP A 445 -16.20 -31.69 0.32
N ASN A 446 -16.68 -32.93 0.40
CA ASN A 446 -16.45 -34.00 -0.57
C ASN A 446 -17.73 -34.45 -1.30
N THR A 447 -18.84 -33.76 -1.12
CA THR A 447 -20.17 -34.28 -1.52
C THR A 447 -20.81 -33.46 -2.65
N ILE A 448 -20.57 -32.17 -2.71
CA ILE A 448 -21.17 -31.28 -3.70
C ILE A 448 -20.56 -31.54 -5.09
N SER A 449 -21.44 -31.81 -6.05
CA SER A 449 -21.01 -32.02 -7.43
C SER A 449 -20.64 -30.66 -8.07
N THR A 450 -19.45 -30.58 -8.67
CA THR A 450 -18.95 -29.43 -9.39
C THR A 450 -18.49 -29.81 -10.79
N PRO A 451 -18.29 -28.88 -11.72
CA PRO A 451 -17.71 -29.17 -13.04
C PRO A 451 -16.33 -29.83 -12.99
N PHE A 452 -15.63 -29.69 -11.86
CA PHE A 452 -14.29 -30.28 -11.62
C PHE A 452 -14.34 -31.64 -10.92
N GLY A 453 -15.53 -32.15 -10.68
CA GLY A 453 -15.76 -33.38 -9.94
C GLY A 453 -16.46 -33.16 -8.61
N THR A 454 -16.54 -34.20 -7.79
CA THR A 454 -17.24 -34.15 -6.52
C THR A 454 -16.37 -33.53 -5.42
N GLY A 455 -16.93 -32.58 -4.72
CA GLY A 455 -16.29 -31.82 -3.64
C GLY A 455 -16.21 -30.31 -3.96
N CYS A 456 -16.84 -29.48 -3.13
CA CYS A 456 -16.89 -28.03 -3.28
C CYS A 456 -15.48 -27.41 -3.29
N TRP A 457 -14.52 -27.99 -2.56
CA TRP A 457 -13.12 -27.55 -2.52
C TRP A 457 -12.45 -27.44 -3.90
N ARG A 458 -12.96 -28.17 -4.90
CA ARG A 458 -12.43 -28.19 -6.27
C ARG A 458 -12.56 -26.84 -7.00
N PHE A 459 -13.39 -25.95 -6.49
CA PHE A 459 -13.43 -24.58 -7.03
C PHE A 459 -12.17 -23.77 -6.71
N PHE A 460 -11.45 -24.14 -5.67
CA PHE A 460 -10.36 -23.34 -5.15
C PHE A 460 -8.99 -23.91 -5.48
N PHE A 461 -8.89 -25.23 -5.69
CA PHE A 461 -7.59 -25.88 -5.90
C PHE A 461 -7.69 -27.07 -6.83
N ALA A 462 -6.84 -27.09 -7.85
CA ALA A 462 -6.76 -28.20 -8.79
C ALA A 462 -6.17 -29.46 -8.15
N ALA A 463 -5.41 -29.36 -7.06
CA ALA A 463 -4.77 -30.48 -6.39
C ALA A 463 -4.68 -30.27 -4.88
N GLY A 464 -4.78 -31.33 -4.11
CA GLY A 464 -4.44 -31.36 -2.69
C GLY A 464 -5.57 -31.27 -1.67
N GLY A 465 -6.81 -31.02 -2.06
CA GLY A 465 -7.95 -31.01 -1.13
C GLY A 465 -8.56 -32.39 -0.87
N PRO A 466 -9.50 -32.52 0.05
CA PRO A 466 -10.11 -31.47 0.86
C PRO A 466 -9.22 -30.97 1.99
N PHE A 467 -9.47 -29.73 2.43
CA PHE A 467 -8.70 -29.08 3.49
C PHE A 467 -9.47 -29.15 4.80
N SER A 468 -9.02 -29.94 5.73
CA SER A 468 -9.77 -30.25 6.96
C SER A 468 -9.66 -29.20 8.06
N ASN A 469 -8.60 -28.39 8.05
CA ASN A 469 -8.32 -27.43 9.13
C ASN A 469 -7.72 -26.13 8.58
N PRO A 470 -8.49 -25.30 7.84
CA PRO A 470 -8.00 -23.99 7.45
C PRO A 470 -7.82 -23.11 8.70
N ASP A 471 -6.77 -22.31 8.70
CA ASP A 471 -6.61 -21.26 9.71
C ASP A 471 -7.63 -20.14 9.41
N THR A 472 -8.43 -19.80 10.39
CA THR A 472 -9.47 -18.77 10.24
C THR A 472 -9.04 -17.42 10.78
N ARG A 473 -7.73 -17.23 11.03
CA ARG A 473 -7.17 -16.01 11.55
C ARG A 473 -6.64 -15.16 10.40
N PRO A 474 -7.27 -14.03 10.06
CA PRO A 474 -6.71 -13.09 9.10
C PRO A 474 -5.34 -12.58 9.57
N PRO A 475 -4.43 -12.23 8.67
CA PRO A 475 -3.20 -11.54 9.04
C PRO A 475 -3.53 -10.20 9.71
N SER A 476 -2.60 -9.71 10.52
CA SER A 476 -2.69 -8.40 11.18
C SER A 476 -1.66 -7.43 10.60
N ASN A 477 -1.26 -7.64 9.36
CA ASN A 477 -0.15 -6.98 8.71
C ASN A 477 1.19 -7.19 9.42
N ASP A 478 2.23 -6.52 8.96
CA ASP A 478 3.48 -6.34 9.68
C ASP A 478 3.52 -4.96 10.37
N SER A 479 4.71 -4.53 10.77
CA SER A 479 4.90 -3.19 11.32
C SER A 479 5.44 -2.21 10.27
N ARG A 480 5.08 -2.38 8.98
CA ARG A 480 5.40 -1.39 7.95
C ARG A 480 4.68 -0.09 8.22
N MET A 481 5.26 1.02 7.76
CA MET A 481 4.57 2.31 7.83
C MET A 481 3.30 2.26 6.99
N GLN A 482 2.21 2.71 7.59
CA GLN A 482 0.95 2.94 6.90
C GLN A 482 0.82 4.42 6.52
N GLN A 483 -0.36 4.96 6.36
CA GLN A 483 -0.55 6.33 5.90
C GLN A 483 0.12 7.38 6.78
N VAL A 484 0.79 8.35 6.13
CA VAL A 484 1.47 9.49 6.78
C VAL A 484 0.83 10.80 6.36
N SER A 485 0.56 11.69 7.32
CA SER A 485 0.09 13.05 7.07
C SER A 485 1.09 14.07 7.58
N TYR A 486 1.30 15.17 6.81
CA TYR A 486 1.98 16.35 7.32
C TYR A 486 0.95 17.46 7.52
N ALA A 487 0.63 17.75 8.77
CA ALA A 487 -0.41 18.71 9.13
C ALA A 487 -0.02 19.51 10.37
N ASN A 488 -0.33 20.80 10.38
CA ASN A 488 -0.05 21.72 11.50
C ASN A 488 1.44 21.67 11.93
N GLY A 489 2.35 21.62 10.97
CA GLY A 489 3.80 21.57 11.19
C GLY A 489 4.32 20.27 11.82
N LYS A 490 3.57 19.17 11.75
CA LYS A 490 3.89 17.87 12.33
C LYS A 490 3.66 16.75 11.35
N LEU A 491 4.39 15.64 11.54
CA LEU A 491 4.13 14.37 10.90
C LEU A 491 3.26 13.51 11.80
N TRP A 492 2.26 12.89 11.21
CA TRP A 492 1.30 12.02 11.86
C TRP A 492 1.30 10.69 11.15
N ALA A 493 1.54 9.62 11.88
CA ALA A 493 1.74 8.30 11.30
C ALA A 493 1.25 7.19 12.22
N ALA A 494 0.97 6.03 11.65
CA ALA A 494 0.62 4.83 12.37
C ALA A 494 1.13 3.58 11.66
N LEU A 495 1.28 2.50 12.42
CA LEU A 495 1.63 1.16 11.92
C LEU A 495 1.02 0.09 12.84
N ASP A 496 0.88 -1.12 12.31
CA ASP A 496 0.46 -2.27 13.10
C ASP A 496 1.56 -2.71 14.05
N THR A 497 1.18 -3.10 15.28
CA THR A 497 2.15 -3.56 16.27
C THR A 497 1.57 -4.65 17.17
N ALA A 498 2.45 -5.50 17.68
CA ALA A 498 2.09 -6.38 18.79
C ALA A 498 1.77 -5.53 20.03
N ALA A 499 0.75 -5.93 20.77
CA ALA A 499 0.33 -5.30 22.02
C ALA A 499 -0.01 -6.35 23.08
N THR A 500 0.25 -6.06 24.33
CA THR A 500 -0.18 -6.91 25.45
C THR A 500 -1.23 -6.19 26.27
N VAL A 501 -2.47 -6.71 26.25
CA VAL A 501 -3.60 -6.12 26.97
C VAL A 501 -4.14 -7.15 27.96
N ASN A 502 -4.17 -6.80 29.24
CA ASN A 502 -4.59 -7.69 30.30
C ASN A 502 -3.87 -9.06 30.28
N GLY A 503 -2.58 -9.07 29.92
CA GLY A 503 -1.76 -10.27 29.84
C GLY A 503 -1.99 -11.13 28.58
N LYS A 504 -2.81 -10.69 27.63
CA LYS A 504 -3.02 -11.36 26.35
C LYS A 504 -2.31 -10.60 25.23
N ASN A 505 -1.63 -11.33 24.37
CA ASN A 505 -1.03 -10.77 23.16
C ASN A 505 -2.08 -10.63 22.05
N GLN A 506 -2.08 -9.51 21.37
CA GLN A 506 -2.99 -9.17 20.29
C GLN A 506 -2.36 -8.14 19.35
N ALA A 507 -2.98 -7.90 18.21
CA ALA A 507 -2.59 -6.80 17.36
C ALA A 507 -3.15 -5.47 17.92
N GLY A 508 -2.32 -4.44 17.85
CA GLY A 508 -2.62 -3.07 18.18
C GLY A 508 -2.04 -2.14 17.12
N ILE A 509 -2.28 -0.85 17.26
CA ILE A 509 -1.76 0.18 16.35
C ILE A 509 -0.87 1.12 17.15
N ALA A 510 0.41 1.22 16.78
CA ALA A 510 1.30 2.27 17.26
C ALA A 510 1.08 3.53 16.42
N PHE A 511 0.91 4.66 17.09
CA PHE A 511 0.78 5.97 16.42
C PHE A 511 1.87 6.92 16.90
N PHE A 512 2.24 7.84 16.03
CA PHE A 512 3.31 8.80 16.27
C PHE A 512 2.90 10.19 15.77
N VAL A 513 3.16 11.19 16.60
CA VAL A 513 3.08 12.61 16.24
C VAL A 513 4.48 13.18 16.40
N LEU A 514 5.10 13.59 15.31
CA LEU A 514 6.51 13.96 15.25
C LEU A 514 6.65 15.43 14.82
N HIS A 515 7.66 16.11 15.34
CA HIS A 515 8.08 17.43 14.85
C HIS A 515 9.33 17.28 14.01
N PRO A 516 9.30 17.61 12.70
CA PRO A 516 10.49 17.56 11.85
C PRO A 516 11.58 18.51 12.36
N SER A 517 12.79 17.97 12.55
CA SER A 517 13.96 18.69 13.08
C SER A 517 15.20 18.41 12.20
N GLY A 518 15.42 19.22 11.17
CA GLY A 518 16.40 18.89 10.14
C GLY A 518 16.02 17.62 9.38
N ALA A 519 16.95 16.70 9.21
CA ALA A 519 16.71 15.40 8.60
C ALA A 519 16.00 14.39 9.54
N SER A 520 16.03 14.64 10.86
CA SER A 520 15.44 13.82 11.92
C SER A 520 14.08 14.37 12.36
N ALA A 521 13.42 13.71 13.30
CA ALA A 521 12.20 14.21 13.93
C ALA A 521 12.15 13.88 15.41
N ASP A 522 11.54 14.78 16.19
CA ASP A 522 11.33 14.65 17.61
C ASP A 522 9.92 14.18 17.90
N VAL A 523 9.75 13.16 18.74
CA VAL A 523 8.43 12.67 19.16
C VAL A 523 7.76 13.70 20.07
N ILE A 524 6.56 14.13 19.68
CA ILE A 524 5.71 15.00 20.50
C ILE A 524 4.72 14.16 21.31
N THR A 525 4.07 13.22 20.65
CA THR A 525 3.08 12.32 21.25
C THR A 525 3.14 10.98 20.54
N GLN A 526 2.99 9.90 21.27
CA GLN A 526 2.92 8.55 20.74
C GLN A 526 2.12 7.66 21.68
N GLY A 527 1.67 6.53 21.21
CA GLY A 527 0.95 5.56 22.01
C GLY A 527 0.56 4.33 21.20
N ILE A 528 -0.10 3.40 21.87
CA ILE A 528 -0.65 2.20 21.24
C ILE A 528 -2.15 2.17 21.44
N ILE A 529 -2.88 2.07 20.34
CA ILE A 529 -4.32 1.81 20.34
C ILE A 529 -4.48 0.30 20.45
N ALA A 530 -5.23 -0.13 21.44
CA ALA A 530 -5.56 -1.55 21.64
C ALA A 530 -6.90 -1.68 22.34
N LEU A 531 -7.64 -2.72 22.02
CA LEU A 531 -8.98 -2.98 22.55
C LEU A 531 -9.00 -4.36 23.27
N PRO A 532 -9.37 -4.46 24.54
CA PRO A 532 -9.40 -5.75 25.23
C PRO A 532 -10.17 -6.79 24.44
N ASN A 533 -9.64 -8.01 24.36
CA ASN A 533 -10.18 -9.18 23.64
C ASN A 533 -10.33 -9.02 22.12
N ASN A 534 -9.90 -7.89 21.55
CA ASN A 534 -10.00 -7.65 20.11
C ASN A 534 -8.68 -7.13 19.57
N ASN A 535 -8.44 -7.35 18.30
CA ASN A 535 -7.34 -6.83 17.53
C ASN A 535 -7.79 -5.55 16.82
N VAL A 536 -6.87 -4.62 16.63
CA VAL A 536 -7.03 -3.45 15.76
C VAL A 536 -5.87 -3.44 14.79
N THR A 537 -6.17 -3.25 13.50
CA THR A 537 -5.17 -3.48 12.44
C THR A 537 -5.47 -2.68 11.17
N TYR A 538 -4.48 -2.49 10.32
CA TYR A 538 -4.54 -1.73 9.06
C TYR A 538 -4.95 -0.27 9.26
N PRO A 539 -4.12 0.54 9.96
CA PRO A 539 -4.46 1.93 10.25
C PRO A 539 -4.36 2.84 9.04
N ALA A 540 -5.29 3.80 8.94
CA ALA A 540 -5.22 4.93 8.03
C ALA A 540 -5.34 6.24 8.81
N VAL A 541 -4.49 7.22 8.49
CA VAL A 541 -4.33 8.46 9.27
C VAL A 541 -4.77 9.68 8.47
N GLY A 542 -5.83 10.35 8.87
CA GLY A 542 -6.24 11.63 8.32
C GLY A 542 -6.18 12.72 9.39
N VAL A 543 -5.52 13.85 9.09
CA VAL A 543 -5.37 14.99 10.02
C VAL A 543 -5.59 16.30 9.29
N ASN A 544 -6.48 17.14 9.78
CA ASN A 544 -6.76 18.46 9.21
C ASN A 544 -5.70 19.52 9.57
N SER A 545 -5.73 20.67 8.92
CA SER A 545 -4.76 21.78 9.15
C SER A 545 -4.73 22.32 10.59
N SER A 546 -5.76 22.06 11.40
CA SER A 546 -5.76 22.44 12.81
C SER A 546 -5.09 21.41 13.72
N GLY A 547 -4.58 20.30 13.18
CA GLY A 547 -3.93 19.22 13.92
C GLY A 547 -4.92 18.34 14.70
N ARG A 548 -6.13 18.17 14.17
CA ARG A 548 -7.14 17.24 14.66
C ARG A 548 -7.38 16.18 13.63
N GLY A 549 -7.44 14.94 14.06
CA GLY A 549 -7.46 13.81 13.14
C GLY A 549 -8.22 12.60 13.62
N VAL A 550 -8.19 11.59 12.78
CA VAL A 550 -8.70 10.24 13.02
C VAL A 550 -7.63 9.24 12.60
N ILE A 551 -7.61 8.12 13.30
CA ILE A 551 -7.01 6.88 12.79
C ILE A 551 -8.17 5.91 12.59
N ALA A 552 -8.38 5.47 11.36
CA ALA A 552 -9.35 4.44 11.00
C ALA A 552 -8.66 3.08 10.89
N PHE A 553 -9.37 1.99 11.16
CA PHE A 553 -8.80 0.64 11.18
C PHE A 553 -9.89 -0.44 11.16
N THR A 554 -9.50 -1.69 10.98
CA THR A 554 -10.37 -2.84 11.23
C THR A 554 -10.28 -3.29 12.69
N VAL A 555 -11.44 -3.62 13.28
CA VAL A 555 -11.58 -4.22 14.62
C VAL A 555 -12.10 -5.64 14.48
N LEU A 556 -11.42 -6.62 15.05
CA LEU A 556 -11.88 -8.01 15.04
C LEU A 556 -11.37 -8.79 16.27
N GLY A 557 -12.16 -9.70 16.80
CA GLY A 557 -11.75 -10.47 17.98
C GLY A 557 -12.86 -11.30 18.58
N SER A 558 -12.83 -11.45 19.90
CA SER A 558 -13.85 -12.22 20.59
C SER A 558 -15.22 -11.54 20.63
N ASP A 559 -15.23 -10.22 20.63
CA ASP A 559 -16.43 -9.41 20.83
C ASP A 559 -17.00 -8.92 19.49
N HIS A 560 -16.14 -8.64 18.52
CA HIS A 560 -16.49 -8.10 17.21
C HIS A 560 -16.12 -9.08 16.08
N PHE A 561 -17.03 -9.24 15.11
CA PHE A 561 -16.65 -9.66 13.77
C PHE A 561 -15.80 -8.57 13.10
N PRO A 562 -15.10 -8.85 11.98
CA PRO A 562 -14.35 -7.81 11.30
C PRO A 562 -15.22 -6.58 10.98
N SER A 563 -14.96 -5.49 11.67
CA SER A 563 -15.77 -4.26 11.78
C SER A 563 -14.92 -3.05 11.41
N ALA A 564 -15.53 -2.03 10.85
CA ALA A 564 -14.88 -0.74 10.60
C ALA A 564 -14.83 0.08 11.90
N GLY A 565 -13.63 0.40 12.38
CA GLY A 565 -13.41 1.17 13.59
C GLY A 565 -12.59 2.44 13.37
N TYR A 566 -12.63 3.36 14.33
CA TYR A 566 -11.80 4.56 14.32
C TYR A 566 -11.60 5.13 15.73
N VAL A 567 -10.58 5.98 15.86
CA VAL A 567 -10.34 6.81 17.05
C VAL A 567 -10.09 8.24 16.66
N ALA A 568 -10.42 9.18 17.56
CA ALA A 568 -9.92 10.55 17.46
C ALA A 568 -8.42 10.62 17.70
N LEU A 569 -7.73 11.56 17.06
CA LEU A 569 -6.29 11.80 17.24
C LEU A 569 -6.01 13.30 17.42
N ASP A 570 -5.24 13.66 18.43
CA ASP A 570 -4.69 15.02 18.59
C ASP A 570 -3.25 14.99 19.18
N ALA A 571 -2.49 16.07 18.95
CA ALA A 571 -1.09 16.13 19.35
C ALA A 571 -0.86 16.28 20.86
N LYS A 572 -1.89 16.54 21.67
CA LYS A 572 -1.71 16.77 23.12
C LYS A 572 -1.97 15.54 23.95
N VAL A 573 -3.01 14.79 23.58
CA VAL A 573 -3.45 13.62 24.36
C VAL A 573 -3.30 12.31 23.56
N GLY A 574 -3.00 12.39 22.25
CA GLY A 574 -2.88 11.23 21.39
C GLY A 574 -4.21 10.69 20.93
N ALA A 575 -4.39 9.37 20.94
CA ALA A 575 -5.59 8.68 20.49
C ALA A 575 -6.69 8.67 21.58
N GLY A 576 -7.94 8.79 21.14
CA GLY A 576 -9.13 8.68 21.98
C GLY A 576 -9.66 7.26 22.15
N ASP A 577 -10.93 7.15 22.57
CA ASP A 577 -11.63 5.87 22.68
C ASP A 577 -11.93 5.29 21.28
N VAL A 578 -12.01 3.96 21.20
CA VAL A 578 -12.38 3.26 19.96
C VAL A 578 -13.87 3.40 19.70
N HIS A 579 -14.22 3.81 18.50
CA HIS A 579 -15.58 3.88 17.97
C HIS A 579 -15.75 2.87 16.83
N ILE A 580 -16.95 2.30 16.70
CA ILE A 580 -17.30 1.42 15.59
C ILE A 580 -18.18 2.20 14.61
N ALA A 581 -17.71 2.35 13.39
CA ALA A 581 -18.46 2.99 12.30
C ALA A 581 -19.46 2.02 11.65
N ALA A 582 -19.10 0.74 11.57
CA ALA A 582 -19.98 -0.34 11.13
C ALA A 582 -19.55 -1.67 11.77
N GLU A 583 -20.52 -2.37 12.36
CA GLU A 583 -20.30 -3.73 12.88
C GLU A 583 -20.23 -4.74 11.73
N GLY A 584 -19.29 -5.66 11.81
CA GLY A 584 -19.22 -6.80 10.89
C GLY A 584 -20.42 -7.75 11.04
N ALA A 585 -20.98 -8.19 9.93
CA ALA A 585 -22.13 -9.11 9.91
C ALA A 585 -21.73 -10.55 10.24
N ALA A 586 -20.49 -10.94 9.96
CA ALA A 586 -19.95 -12.27 10.16
C ALA A 586 -18.43 -12.24 10.20
N ARG A 587 -17.83 -13.43 10.37
CA ARG A 587 -16.38 -13.60 10.26
C ARG A 587 -15.92 -13.50 8.81
N GLN A 588 -14.65 -13.20 8.60
CA GLN A 588 -13.97 -13.47 7.34
C GLN A 588 -13.92 -14.98 7.15
N ASP A 589 -14.57 -15.49 6.11
CA ASP A 589 -14.74 -16.90 5.83
C ASP A 589 -14.29 -17.28 4.41
N GLY A 590 -13.80 -16.31 3.67
CA GLY A 590 -13.32 -16.46 2.32
C GLY A 590 -11.82 -16.71 2.26
N PHE A 591 -11.43 -17.23 1.12
CA PHE A 591 -10.05 -17.23 0.68
C PHE A 591 -9.98 -16.26 -0.48
N SER A 592 -8.89 -15.53 -0.57
CA SER A 592 -8.59 -14.79 -1.76
C SER A 592 -8.51 -15.71 -2.98
N GLY A 593 -8.68 -15.19 -4.16
CA GLY A 593 -8.42 -15.91 -5.41
C GLY A 593 -7.00 -16.42 -5.54
N TYR A 594 -6.17 -16.19 -4.57
CA TYR A 594 -4.78 -16.58 -4.53
C TYR A 594 -4.59 -18.05 -4.23
N PHE A 595 -3.41 -18.55 -4.58
CA PHE A 595 -2.87 -19.70 -3.89
C PHE A 595 -2.78 -19.33 -2.41
N PRO A 596 -3.58 -19.91 -1.55
CA PRO A 596 -3.52 -19.57 -0.15
C PRO A 596 -2.14 -19.91 0.38
N GLU A 597 -1.70 -19.18 1.37
CA GLU A 597 -0.57 -19.64 2.14
C GLU A 597 -0.78 -21.11 2.50
N VAL A 598 0.04 -21.97 1.94
CA VAL A 598 -0.20 -23.40 1.92
C VAL A 598 -0.03 -24.06 3.27
N ASN A 599 0.38 -23.34 4.31
CA ASN A 599 0.55 -23.96 5.62
C ASN A 599 0.57 -22.93 6.77
N PRO A 600 -0.55 -22.68 7.42
CA PRO A 600 -1.92 -23.17 7.13
C PRO A 600 -2.61 -22.35 6.04
N ILE A 601 -3.59 -22.93 5.37
CA ILE A 601 -4.50 -22.18 4.49
C ILE A 601 -5.31 -21.22 5.34
N ARG A 602 -5.26 -19.91 5.03
CA ARG A 602 -5.97 -18.87 5.78
C ARG A 602 -6.47 -17.76 4.86
N PRO A 603 -7.54 -17.03 5.27
CA PRO A 603 -8.01 -15.87 4.52
C PRO A 603 -6.99 -14.74 4.58
N ARG A 604 -6.95 -13.93 3.52
CA ARG A 604 -6.26 -12.66 3.51
C ARG A 604 -7.12 -11.55 4.12
N TRP A 605 -6.47 -10.46 4.49
CA TRP A 605 -7.12 -9.26 4.98
C TRP A 605 -6.21 -8.07 4.70
N GLY A 606 -6.65 -7.12 3.86
CA GLY A 606 -6.03 -5.86 3.57
C GLY A 606 -4.52 -5.82 3.37
N ASP A 607 -4.04 -4.76 2.78
CA ASP A 607 -2.64 -4.33 2.88
C ASP A 607 -2.58 -2.90 3.43
N TYR A 608 -3.61 -2.11 3.19
CA TYR A 608 -3.75 -0.75 3.74
C TYR A 608 -5.21 -0.31 3.82
N GLY A 609 -5.47 0.67 4.71
CA GLY A 609 -6.69 1.47 4.74
C GLY A 609 -6.49 2.81 4.03
N ALA A 610 -7.52 3.64 3.97
CA ALA A 610 -7.42 4.97 3.40
C ALA A 610 -8.14 6.02 4.24
N ALA A 611 -7.52 7.21 4.36
CA ALA A 611 -8.13 8.40 4.92
C ALA A 611 -7.83 9.63 4.06
N ALA A 612 -8.83 10.48 3.87
CA ALA A 612 -8.74 11.70 3.08
C ALA A 612 -9.30 12.89 3.87
N VAL A 613 -8.67 14.04 3.73
CA VAL A 613 -9.08 15.27 4.40
C VAL A 613 -9.81 16.18 3.42
N ASP A 614 -11.01 16.62 3.76
CA ASP A 614 -11.76 17.62 3.01
C ASP A 614 -12.10 18.80 3.94
N GLY A 615 -11.32 19.86 3.84
CA GLY A 615 -11.40 21.02 4.72
C GLY A 615 -11.14 20.66 6.18
N ASN A 616 -12.15 20.76 7.02
CA ASN A 616 -12.08 20.42 8.45
C ASN A 616 -12.61 19.02 8.76
N THR A 617 -13.07 18.29 7.77
CA THR A 617 -13.67 16.98 7.93
C THR A 617 -12.75 15.88 7.37
N ILE A 618 -13.00 14.65 7.77
CA ILE A 618 -12.19 13.52 7.37
C ILE A 618 -13.09 12.41 6.85
N TRP A 619 -12.73 11.89 5.70
CA TRP A 619 -13.27 10.68 5.12
C TRP A 619 -12.31 9.53 5.36
N PHE A 620 -12.81 8.35 5.63
CA PHE A 620 -11.99 7.15 5.69
C PHE A 620 -12.75 5.93 5.17
N ALA A 621 -12.00 4.98 4.65
CA ALA A 621 -12.48 3.69 4.21
C ALA A 621 -11.76 2.59 4.99
N SER A 622 -12.52 1.66 5.56
CA SER A 622 -12.00 0.48 6.25
C SER A 622 -12.65 -0.77 5.69
N GLU A 623 -11.86 -1.81 5.50
CA GLU A 623 -12.38 -3.13 5.17
C GLU A 623 -13.15 -3.71 6.34
N TYR A 624 -14.30 -4.35 6.06
CA TYR A 624 -15.13 -5.05 7.02
C TYR A 624 -15.97 -6.12 6.34
N ILE A 625 -16.64 -6.98 7.09
CA ILE A 625 -17.54 -7.98 6.54
C ILE A 625 -18.97 -7.46 6.57
N ALA A 626 -19.45 -6.97 5.43
CA ALA A 626 -20.80 -6.43 5.31
C ALA A 626 -21.89 -7.51 5.21
N HIS A 627 -21.54 -8.70 4.70
CA HIS A 627 -22.51 -9.75 4.38
C HIS A 627 -22.04 -11.13 4.83
N SER A 628 -23.00 -11.99 5.10
CA SER A 628 -22.78 -13.41 5.39
C SER A 628 -23.87 -14.26 4.75
N CYS A 629 -23.53 -15.50 4.44
CA CYS A 629 -24.50 -16.53 4.08
C CYS A 629 -24.01 -17.91 4.56
N ASP A 630 -24.88 -18.90 4.56
CA ASP A 630 -24.50 -20.28 4.82
C ASP A 630 -24.07 -21.02 3.55
N LEU A 631 -23.47 -22.20 3.69
CA LEU A 631 -23.01 -23.00 2.55
C LEU A 631 -24.16 -23.38 1.60
N ALA A 632 -25.36 -23.66 2.13
CA ALA A 632 -26.52 -24.03 1.30
C ALA A 632 -26.96 -22.84 0.43
N THR A 633 -27.05 -21.66 1.01
CA THR A 633 -27.33 -20.41 0.28
C THR A 633 -26.22 -20.08 -0.72
N TYR A 634 -24.96 -20.22 -0.34
CA TYR A 634 -23.81 -20.00 -1.22
C TYR A 634 -23.89 -20.88 -2.47
N VAL A 635 -24.14 -22.18 -2.31
CA VAL A 635 -24.30 -23.12 -3.43
C VAL A 635 -25.55 -22.82 -4.25
N ALA A 636 -26.71 -22.58 -3.58
CA ALA A 636 -27.99 -22.34 -4.26
C ALA A 636 -28.01 -21.06 -5.09
N THR A 637 -27.18 -20.06 -4.75
CA THR A 637 -27.06 -18.80 -5.46
C THR A 637 -25.87 -18.77 -6.42
N ASN A 638 -25.38 -19.92 -6.85
CA ASN A 638 -24.23 -20.03 -7.75
C ASN A 638 -22.98 -19.33 -7.20
N PHE A 639 -22.71 -19.53 -5.92
CA PHE A 639 -21.55 -19.00 -5.21
C PHE A 639 -21.47 -17.46 -5.13
N THR A 640 -22.61 -16.77 -5.15
CA THR A 640 -22.70 -15.30 -5.09
C THR A 640 -23.37 -14.78 -3.83
N CYS A 641 -23.98 -15.65 -3.00
CA CYS A 641 -24.80 -15.28 -1.85
C CYS A 641 -25.83 -14.17 -2.18
N GLY A 642 -26.53 -14.33 -3.31
CA GLY A 642 -27.54 -13.37 -3.74
C GLY A 642 -26.97 -12.08 -4.28
N ASN A 643 -25.79 -12.11 -4.88
CA ASN A 643 -25.05 -10.96 -5.42
C ASN A 643 -24.49 -10.01 -4.34
N THR A 644 -24.19 -10.54 -3.18
CA THR A 644 -23.54 -9.76 -2.10
C THR A 644 -22.06 -10.09 -1.97
N ARG A 645 -21.57 -11.15 -2.62
CA ARG A 645 -20.17 -11.54 -2.64
C ARG A 645 -19.84 -12.27 -3.94
N GLY A 646 -18.58 -12.34 -4.29
CA GLY A 646 -18.10 -13.19 -5.37
C GLY A 646 -18.00 -14.65 -4.91
N SER A 647 -17.42 -15.52 -5.77
CA SER A 647 -17.22 -16.93 -5.44
C SER A 647 -16.20 -17.17 -4.32
N LEU A 648 -15.41 -16.17 -3.95
CA LEU A 648 -14.27 -16.29 -3.03
C LEU A 648 -14.41 -15.38 -1.81
N GLY A 649 -14.36 -14.08 -1.96
CA GLY A 649 -14.35 -13.13 -0.88
C GLY A 649 -15.75 -12.74 -0.36
N ASN A 650 -15.83 -12.20 0.83
CA ASN A 650 -17.04 -11.63 1.43
C ASN A 650 -16.81 -10.26 2.07
N TRP A 651 -15.69 -9.62 1.77
CA TRP A 651 -15.36 -8.31 2.24
C TRP A 651 -16.16 -7.21 1.53
N ALA A 652 -16.26 -6.08 2.19
CA ALA A 652 -16.68 -4.80 1.64
C ALA A 652 -15.87 -3.69 2.32
N THR A 653 -15.91 -2.51 1.77
CA THR A 653 -15.39 -1.31 2.40
C THR A 653 -16.50 -0.54 3.09
N ARG A 654 -16.18 0.12 4.20
CA ARG A 654 -17.06 1.07 4.87
C ARG A 654 -16.49 2.47 4.74
N ILE A 655 -17.15 3.31 3.97
CA ILE A 655 -16.79 4.73 3.82
C ILE A 655 -17.51 5.51 4.92
N THR A 656 -16.75 6.30 5.68
CA THR A 656 -17.29 7.08 6.78
C THR A 656 -16.74 8.50 6.73
N HIS A 657 -17.64 9.45 6.88
CA HIS A 657 -17.36 10.88 6.97
C HIS A 657 -17.54 11.37 8.39
N VAL A 658 -16.52 11.98 8.94
CA VAL A 658 -16.58 12.53 10.31
C VAL A 658 -16.20 14.01 10.33
N ASN A 659 -16.86 14.72 11.22
CA ASN A 659 -16.48 16.08 11.59
C ASN A 659 -15.57 15.99 12.81
N VAL A 660 -14.36 16.56 12.73
CA VAL A 660 -13.39 16.62 13.82
C VAL A 660 -13.31 18.08 14.31
N GLN A 661 -13.99 18.39 15.40
CA GLN A 661 -14.05 19.73 16.01
C GLN A 661 -13.09 19.91 17.19
#